data_dc2df172d123eb8ff3753b6397b4d760
#
_entry.id   dc2df172d123eb8ff3753b6397b4d760
#
_cell.length_a   1.000
_cell.length_b   1.000
_cell.length_c   1.000
_cell.angle_alpha   90.00
_cell.angle_beta   90.00
_cell.angle_gamma   90.00
#
_symmetry.space_group_name_H-M   'P 1'
#
loop_
_entity.id
_entity.type
_entity.pdbx_description
1 polymer ?
#
loop_
_entity_poly.entity_id
_entity_poly.type
_entity_poly.pdbx_seq_one_letter_code
_entity_poly.pdbx_strand_id
1 'polypeptide(L)'
;LYSETGVLLDAHSSHRPHAKFWRTVFQFDESKLDLAVAARNALGAALPLAAGAIAGSPESGLVASIGALNVCFSDGRDPYYHRARRMLASSVLVALAVFAGGIAGASRPVAGLMAVFSGFVAGLMAALGPPASDIAVTSLVTLIVFSAQSLSLDRAAASGFLALAGGLVQTVLSLALWPLQRHRPERRALADAYRELAGIASVPANASEPPPATSQMTQAQNLLATLHSQHTIEAERYLSLLNQAERIRLRLLTLSRLRTRLMREAGGRTYAELLDRAVNVISSLLDAIAAALDAAETSVAAEAVVELQAIAERFRRSTHGGPAAALVNDARAQLDALAGQLRSAAELASHATPRGELEFVHRQARRHWRLRLGGALATLRAHLTLESSSFRHAVRLAVCLAAGETLASILGWRRSYWLPMTIALVLKPDFTSTFSRGVLRLSGTFAGLLATTALFHFAVPGVALKIALIAISIFLLRYVGAANYGLLTANVSAMVVMMISLTGVAPSQVIGPRAMNTAAGGALALIAYLLWPTWEREQVGDALAELLEAYRRYFHAVREAYLNPQRSHLAELDRTRQAARVARANAVASADRVLAEPGTAPERAKLLSAMLASSHRLAHAIMSLEAGLTASAPAAPRAEFRSFTHQVELTLHSLAAALRGSPLSLADLPDLREAHHRLLADQGEGNARYDLVNTETDRLTNSLNTLTEQVIQWLGREALE
;
A
#
# COMPACT_ATOMS: atom_id res chain seq x y z
N LEU A 1 15.06 35.44 -19.09
CA LEU A 1 13.65 35.82 -18.92
C LEU A 1 12.77 34.60 -19.09
N TYR A 2 12.83 33.67 -18.10
CA TYR A 2 11.79 32.66 -17.88
C TYR A 2 11.24 32.90 -16.48
N SER A 3 9.92 33.06 -16.36
CA SER A 3 9.22 33.54 -15.19
C SER A 3 9.21 32.46 -14.06
N GLU A 4 9.71 32.84 -12.90
CA GLU A 4 9.61 32.12 -11.62
C GLU A 4 8.17 32.03 -11.04
N THR A 5 7.13 32.21 -11.85
CA THR A 5 5.74 32.29 -11.38
C THR A 5 4.96 30.98 -11.44
N GLY A 6 5.54 29.88 -11.96
CA GLY A 6 4.85 28.58 -12.08
C GLY A 6 4.78 27.75 -10.79
N VAL A 7 5.74 27.90 -9.87
CA VAL A 7 5.83 27.03 -8.68
C VAL A 7 5.10 27.60 -7.46
N LEU A 8 4.86 28.91 -7.42
CA LEU A 8 4.16 29.55 -6.28
C LEU A 8 2.62 29.51 -6.35
N LEU A 9 2.04 29.16 -7.50
CA LEU A 9 0.58 29.07 -7.64
C LEU A 9 0.00 27.73 -7.13
N ASP A 10 0.78 26.66 -7.07
CA ASP A 10 0.32 25.36 -6.55
C ASP A 10 0.31 25.29 -5.01
N ALA A 11 1.10 26.11 -4.32
CA ALA A 11 1.11 26.15 -2.84
C ALA A 11 -0.12 26.85 -2.24
N HIS A 12 -0.85 27.68 -3.01
CA HIS A 12 -2.04 28.39 -2.55
C HIS A 12 -3.37 27.72 -2.92
N SER A 13 -3.37 26.70 -3.81
CA SER A 13 -4.58 25.97 -4.20
C SER A 13 -4.94 24.81 -3.26
N SER A 14 -4.07 24.47 -2.30
CA SER A 14 -4.23 23.30 -1.40
C SER A 14 -5.19 23.51 -0.23
N HIS A 15 -5.85 24.64 -0.07
CA HIS A 15 -6.63 24.99 1.12
C HIS A 15 -8.14 24.81 1.01
N ARG A 16 -8.65 24.07 -0.01
CA ARG A 16 -10.08 23.70 -0.06
C ARG A 16 -10.21 22.18 0.16
N PRO A 17 -10.64 21.71 1.34
CA PRO A 17 -10.81 20.28 1.64
C PRO A 17 -11.73 19.59 0.62
N HIS A 18 -12.75 20.28 0.12
CA HIS A 18 -13.64 19.76 -0.96
C HIS A 18 -12.90 19.49 -2.28
N ALA A 19 -11.92 20.30 -2.67
CA ALA A 19 -11.18 20.08 -3.91
C ALA A 19 -10.26 18.83 -3.82
N LYS A 20 -9.66 18.57 -2.66
CA LYS A 20 -8.83 17.38 -2.41
C LYS A 20 -9.67 16.10 -2.44
N PHE A 21 -10.87 16.13 -1.83
CA PHE A 21 -11.82 15.01 -1.87
C PHE A 21 -12.22 14.64 -3.30
N TRP A 22 -12.69 15.60 -4.10
CA TRP A 22 -13.07 15.33 -5.48
C TRP A 22 -11.91 14.86 -6.35
N ARG A 23 -10.70 15.37 -6.11
CA ARG A 23 -9.49 14.89 -6.76
C ARG A 23 -9.24 13.40 -6.45
N THR A 24 -9.45 12.98 -5.20
CA THR A 24 -9.33 11.57 -4.79
C THR A 24 -10.43 10.70 -5.43
N VAL A 25 -11.67 11.17 -5.51
CA VAL A 25 -12.80 10.47 -6.14
C VAL A 25 -12.55 10.22 -7.64
N PHE A 26 -12.01 11.22 -8.36
CA PHE A 26 -11.74 11.12 -9.79
C PHE A 26 -10.31 10.71 -10.14
N GLN A 27 -9.52 10.35 -9.15
CA GLN A 27 -8.14 9.91 -9.37
C GLN A 27 -8.11 8.68 -10.26
N PHE A 28 -7.27 8.73 -11.29
CA PHE A 28 -6.97 7.62 -12.18
C PHE A 28 -5.55 7.15 -11.92
N ASP A 29 -5.40 5.89 -11.47
CA ASP A 29 -4.12 5.31 -11.08
C ASP A 29 -3.56 4.48 -12.23
N GLU A 30 -2.77 5.10 -13.09
CA GLU A 30 -2.15 4.47 -14.25
C GLU A 30 -1.24 3.29 -13.87
N SER A 31 -0.67 3.28 -12.66
CA SER A 31 0.20 2.21 -12.19
C SER A 31 -0.51 0.86 -12.07
N LYS A 32 -1.85 0.87 -12.01
CA LYS A 32 -2.69 -0.34 -11.93
C LYS A 32 -3.06 -0.92 -13.28
N LEU A 33 -2.73 -0.27 -14.38
CA LEU A 33 -3.00 -0.78 -15.73
C LEU A 33 -2.08 -1.98 -16.02
N ASP A 34 -2.70 -3.13 -16.37
CA ASP A 34 -1.97 -4.34 -16.77
C ASP A 34 -2.75 -5.08 -17.85
N LEU A 35 -2.31 -4.92 -19.10
CA LEU A 35 -2.95 -5.48 -20.28
C LEU A 35 -2.99 -7.01 -20.24
N ALA A 36 -1.89 -7.65 -19.80
CA ALA A 36 -1.78 -9.10 -19.78
C ALA A 36 -2.70 -9.73 -18.74
N VAL A 37 -2.79 -9.09 -17.55
CA VAL A 37 -3.72 -9.51 -16.48
C VAL A 37 -5.17 -9.34 -16.94
N ALA A 38 -5.50 -8.22 -17.59
CA ALA A 38 -6.85 -7.95 -18.09
C ALA A 38 -7.27 -8.96 -19.18
N ALA A 39 -6.40 -9.22 -20.16
CA ALA A 39 -6.67 -10.19 -21.24
C ALA A 39 -6.86 -11.61 -20.70
N ARG A 40 -6.00 -12.05 -19.80
CA ARG A 40 -6.08 -13.36 -19.17
C ARG A 40 -7.37 -13.53 -18.35
N ASN A 41 -7.76 -12.52 -17.58
CA ASN A 41 -8.98 -12.56 -16.78
C ASN A 41 -10.25 -12.53 -17.65
N ALA A 42 -10.23 -11.77 -18.75
CA ALA A 42 -11.31 -11.79 -19.72
C ALA A 42 -11.47 -13.18 -20.37
N LEU A 43 -10.35 -13.80 -20.75
CA LEU A 43 -10.34 -15.14 -21.32
C LEU A 43 -10.88 -16.18 -20.32
N GLY A 44 -10.42 -16.13 -19.05
CA GLY A 44 -10.84 -17.07 -18.01
C GLY A 44 -12.33 -17.05 -17.69
N ALA A 45 -12.97 -15.89 -17.81
CA ALA A 45 -14.44 -15.78 -17.63
C ALA A 45 -15.22 -16.01 -18.92
N ALA A 46 -14.68 -15.69 -20.09
CA ALA A 46 -15.34 -15.91 -21.37
C ALA A 46 -15.36 -17.40 -21.80
N LEU A 47 -14.29 -18.16 -21.50
CA LEU A 47 -14.18 -19.56 -21.87
C LEU A 47 -15.33 -20.44 -21.31
N PRO A 48 -15.68 -20.41 -19.99
CA PRO A 48 -16.81 -21.16 -19.47
C PRO A 48 -18.14 -20.74 -20.10
N LEU A 49 -18.32 -19.45 -20.38
CA LEU A 49 -19.53 -18.93 -21.00
C LEU A 49 -19.69 -19.45 -22.46
N ALA A 50 -18.60 -19.41 -23.24
CA ALA A 50 -18.58 -19.92 -24.60
C ALA A 50 -18.80 -21.45 -24.62
N ALA A 51 -18.12 -22.19 -23.72
CA ALA A 51 -18.28 -23.63 -23.61
C ALA A 51 -19.75 -24.02 -23.29
N GLY A 52 -20.39 -23.32 -22.33
CA GLY A 52 -21.80 -23.54 -22.01
C GLY A 52 -22.73 -23.24 -23.18
N ALA A 53 -22.47 -22.16 -23.95
CA ALA A 53 -23.25 -21.83 -25.14
C ALA A 53 -23.12 -22.92 -26.25
N ILE A 54 -21.90 -23.42 -26.50
CA ILE A 54 -21.63 -24.50 -27.47
C ILE A 54 -22.28 -25.82 -27.01
N ALA A 55 -22.24 -26.12 -25.70
CA ALA A 55 -22.87 -27.32 -25.15
C ALA A 55 -24.40 -27.25 -25.03
N GLY A 56 -25.03 -26.18 -25.49
CA GLY A 56 -26.49 -25.98 -25.43
C GLY A 56 -27.03 -25.68 -24.01
N SER A 57 -26.17 -25.38 -23.06
CA SER A 57 -26.53 -25.04 -21.67
C SER A 57 -25.91 -23.70 -21.23
N PRO A 58 -26.37 -22.56 -21.80
CA PRO A 58 -25.81 -21.24 -21.53
C PRO A 58 -25.93 -20.82 -20.05
N GLU A 59 -26.93 -21.33 -19.31
CA GLU A 59 -27.11 -21.08 -17.89
C GLU A 59 -25.96 -21.70 -17.05
N SER A 60 -25.54 -22.91 -17.38
CA SER A 60 -24.40 -23.58 -16.73
C SER A 60 -23.10 -22.84 -17.01
N GLY A 61 -22.90 -22.41 -18.27
CA GLY A 61 -21.77 -21.57 -18.67
C GLY A 61 -21.74 -20.21 -17.92
N LEU A 62 -22.91 -19.62 -17.70
CA LEU A 62 -23.05 -18.37 -16.96
C LEU A 62 -22.63 -18.54 -15.49
N VAL A 63 -23.08 -19.59 -14.81
CA VAL A 63 -22.72 -19.88 -13.42
C VAL A 63 -21.19 -20.08 -13.28
N ALA A 64 -20.60 -20.88 -14.18
CA ALA A 64 -19.16 -21.09 -14.19
C ALA A 64 -18.38 -19.78 -14.49
N SER A 65 -18.88 -18.96 -15.43
CA SER A 65 -18.30 -17.64 -15.72
C SER A 65 -18.38 -16.69 -14.52
N ILE A 66 -19.46 -16.69 -13.75
CA ILE A 66 -19.60 -15.92 -12.50
C ILE A 66 -18.56 -16.40 -11.48
N GLY A 67 -18.33 -17.70 -11.35
CA GLY A 67 -17.27 -18.26 -10.51
C GLY A 67 -15.88 -17.74 -10.91
N ALA A 68 -15.54 -17.81 -12.20
CA ALA A 68 -14.29 -17.29 -12.74
C ALA A 68 -14.15 -15.77 -12.50
N LEU A 69 -15.20 -14.99 -12.77
CA LEU A 69 -15.23 -13.54 -12.59
C LEU A 69 -14.99 -13.13 -11.13
N ASN A 70 -15.62 -13.79 -10.18
CA ASN A 70 -15.45 -13.51 -8.76
C ASN A 70 -14.01 -13.80 -8.30
N VAL A 71 -13.42 -14.89 -8.77
CA VAL A 71 -12.03 -15.26 -8.46
C VAL A 71 -11.02 -14.30 -9.13
N CYS A 72 -11.35 -13.72 -10.28
CA CYS A 72 -10.44 -12.77 -10.95
C CYS A 72 -10.17 -11.50 -10.10
N PHE A 73 -11.08 -11.10 -9.20
CA PHE A 73 -10.82 -10.01 -8.26
C PHE A 73 -9.75 -10.34 -7.20
N SER A 74 -9.49 -11.64 -7.00
CA SER A 74 -8.41 -12.12 -6.15
C SER A 74 -7.06 -12.26 -6.90
N ASP A 75 -7.04 -12.03 -8.22
CA ASP A 75 -5.82 -12.06 -9.04
C ASP A 75 -5.07 -10.72 -8.89
N GLY A 76 -4.05 -10.69 -8.03
CA GLY A 76 -3.21 -9.53 -7.74
C GLY A 76 -1.78 -9.69 -8.23
N ARG A 77 -0.95 -8.70 -7.90
CA ARG A 77 0.50 -8.69 -8.20
C ARG A 77 1.34 -9.42 -7.14
N ASP A 78 0.71 -10.23 -6.29
CA ASP A 78 1.41 -11.00 -5.27
C ASP A 78 2.28 -12.12 -5.87
N PRO A 79 3.25 -12.63 -5.10
CA PRO A 79 4.00 -13.83 -5.45
C PRO A 79 3.07 -15.00 -5.80
N TYR A 80 3.44 -15.80 -6.78
CA TYR A 80 2.56 -16.84 -7.35
C TYR A 80 1.97 -17.80 -6.30
N TYR A 81 2.74 -18.16 -5.28
CA TYR A 81 2.26 -19.02 -4.20
C TYR A 81 1.13 -18.38 -3.38
N HIS A 82 1.26 -17.11 -3.00
CA HIS A 82 0.22 -16.38 -2.27
C HIS A 82 -1.00 -16.12 -3.14
N ARG A 83 -0.78 -15.79 -4.42
CA ARG A 83 -1.82 -15.66 -5.43
C ARG A 83 -2.60 -16.96 -5.58
N ALA A 84 -1.93 -18.11 -5.78
CA ALA A 84 -2.55 -19.42 -5.88
C ALA A 84 -3.42 -19.72 -4.67
N ARG A 85 -2.88 -19.58 -3.46
CA ARG A 85 -3.61 -19.82 -2.21
C ARG A 85 -4.83 -18.91 -2.08
N ARG A 86 -4.69 -17.62 -2.40
CA ARG A 86 -5.78 -16.64 -2.33
C ARG A 86 -6.87 -16.97 -3.35
N MET A 87 -6.51 -17.28 -4.59
CA MET A 87 -7.46 -17.61 -5.63
C MET A 87 -8.17 -18.94 -5.36
N LEU A 88 -7.48 -19.97 -4.86
CA LEU A 88 -8.08 -21.23 -4.44
C LEU A 88 -9.06 -21.03 -3.26
N ALA A 89 -8.68 -20.26 -2.25
CA ALA A 89 -9.57 -19.91 -1.14
C ALA A 89 -10.81 -19.16 -1.63
N SER A 90 -10.63 -18.19 -2.53
CA SER A 90 -11.73 -17.46 -3.17
C SER A 90 -12.63 -18.40 -3.97
N SER A 91 -12.07 -19.35 -4.74
CA SER A 91 -12.84 -20.33 -5.52
C SER A 91 -13.75 -21.19 -4.63
N VAL A 92 -13.20 -21.69 -3.51
CA VAL A 92 -13.95 -22.50 -2.55
C VAL A 92 -15.03 -21.67 -1.86
N LEU A 93 -14.70 -20.47 -1.38
CA LEU A 93 -15.66 -19.63 -0.67
C LEU A 93 -16.79 -19.12 -1.59
N VAL A 94 -16.49 -18.80 -2.84
CA VAL A 94 -17.49 -18.44 -3.85
C VAL A 94 -18.40 -19.63 -4.17
N ALA A 95 -17.85 -20.83 -4.33
CA ALA A 95 -18.63 -22.03 -4.57
C ALA A 95 -19.56 -22.34 -3.39
N LEU A 96 -19.08 -22.23 -2.16
CA LEU A 96 -19.89 -22.37 -0.95
C LEU A 96 -20.98 -21.30 -0.86
N ALA A 97 -20.67 -20.05 -1.24
CA ALA A 97 -21.63 -18.96 -1.27
C ALA A 97 -22.75 -19.19 -2.31
N VAL A 98 -22.40 -19.73 -3.50
CA VAL A 98 -23.37 -20.13 -4.54
C VAL A 98 -24.29 -21.24 -4.01
N PHE A 99 -23.72 -22.28 -3.43
CA PHE A 99 -24.47 -23.42 -2.87
C PHE A 99 -25.39 -22.98 -1.74
N ALA A 100 -24.84 -22.30 -0.73
CA ALA A 100 -25.59 -21.85 0.44
C ALA A 100 -26.68 -20.83 0.09
N GLY A 101 -26.35 -19.86 -0.81
CA GLY A 101 -27.32 -18.89 -1.32
C GLY A 101 -28.47 -19.55 -2.06
N GLY A 102 -28.17 -20.50 -2.98
CA GLY A 102 -29.18 -21.24 -3.74
C GLY A 102 -30.17 -21.99 -2.86
N ILE A 103 -29.71 -22.64 -1.79
CA ILE A 103 -30.59 -23.31 -0.82
C ILE A 103 -31.37 -22.32 0.02
N ALA A 104 -30.71 -21.27 0.52
CA ALA A 104 -31.35 -20.26 1.35
C ALA A 104 -32.49 -19.52 0.62
N GLY A 105 -32.41 -19.42 -0.71
CA GLY A 105 -33.42 -18.81 -1.56
C GLY A 105 -34.80 -19.46 -1.51
N ALA A 106 -34.92 -20.72 -0.99
CA ALA A 106 -36.20 -21.38 -0.76
C ALA A 106 -37.03 -20.67 0.34
N SER A 107 -36.41 -19.91 1.24
CA SER A 107 -37.09 -19.21 2.34
C SER A 107 -36.50 -17.80 2.49
N ARG A 108 -37.29 -16.74 2.21
CA ARG A 108 -36.86 -15.35 2.36
C ARG A 108 -36.28 -15.01 3.74
N PRO A 109 -36.89 -15.43 4.88
CA PRO A 109 -36.29 -15.18 6.20
C PRO A 109 -34.92 -15.83 6.37
N VAL A 110 -34.74 -17.08 5.87
CA VAL A 110 -33.45 -17.79 5.94
C VAL A 110 -32.40 -17.07 5.09
N ALA A 111 -32.77 -16.67 3.89
CA ALA A 111 -31.87 -15.90 3.00
C ALA A 111 -31.42 -14.59 3.65
N GLY A 112 -32.36 -13.84 4.25
CA GLY A 112 -32.06 -12.60 4.97
C GLY A 112 -31.14 -12.83 6.19
N LEU A 113 -31.42 -13.84 7.01
CA LEU A 113 -30.57 -14.17 8.17
C LEU A 113 -29.16 -14.59 7.74
N MET A 114 -29.03 -15.39 6.68
CA MET A 114 -27.73 -15.77 6.13
C MET A 114 -26.96 -14.57 5.56
N ALA A 115 -27.65 -13.64 4.87
CA ALA A 115 -27.02 -12.42 4.37
C ALA A 115 -26.51 -11.53 5.52
N VAL A 116 -27.30 -11.36 6.59
CA VAL A 116 -26.94 -10.59 7.79
C VAL A 116 -25.75 -11.22 8.51
N PHE A 117 -25.79 -12.53 8.77
CA PHE A 117 -24.69 -13.25 9.42
C PHE A 117 -23.41 -13.19 8.59
N SER A 118 -23.50 -13.50 7.28
CA SER A 118 -22.36 -13.42 6.37
C SER A 118 -21.82 -11.99 6.24
N GLY A 119 -22.70 -11.00 6.32
CA GLY A 119 -22.34 -9.58 6.36
C GLY A 119 -21.54 -9.21 7.60
N PHE A 120 -21.96 -9.69 8.78
CA PHE A 120 -21.20 -9.54 10.02
C PHE A 120 -19.80 -10.15 9.90
N VAL A 121 -19.72 -11.39 9.42
CA VAL A 121 -18.44 -12.06 9.21
C VAL A 121 -17.58 -11.31 8.21
N ALA A 122 -18.14 -10.86 7.07
CA ALA A 122 -17.42 -10.12 6.06
C ALA A 122 -16.88 -8.77 6.58
N GLY A 123 -17.66 -8.07 7.38
CA GLY A 123 -17.24 -6.85 8.05
C GLY A 123 -16.08 -7.08 9.03
N LEU A 124 -16.14 -8.17 9.82
CA LEU A 124 -15.09 -8.51 10.77
C LEU A 124 -13.78 -8.93 10.07
N MET A 125 -13.86 -9.51 8.85
CA MET A 125 -12.66 -9.84 8.05
C MET A 125 -11.81 -8.62 7.69
N ALA A 126 -12.33 -7.40 7.82
CA ALA A 126 -11.53 -6.17 7.68
C ALA A 126 -10.36 -6.11 8.68
N ALA A 127 -10.49 -6.75 9.85
CA ALA A 127 -9.42 -6.87 10.84
C ALA A 127 -8.21 -7.71 10.35
N LEU A 128 -8.40 -8.58 9.37
CA LEU A 128 -7.33 -9.40 8.76
C LEU A 128 -6.68 -8.74 7.54
N GLY A 129 -7.13 -7.53 7.20
CA GLY A 129 -6.60 -6.74 6.10
C GLY A 129 -7.39 -6.82 4.79
N PRO A 130 -7.02 -5.98 3.79
CA PRO A 130 -7.77 -5.81 2.55
C PRO A 130 -8.03 -7.11 1.77
N PRO A 131 -7.06 -8.03 1.57
CA PRO A 131 -7.30 -9.24 0.79
C PRO A 131 -8.38 -10.16 1.41
N ALA A 132 -8.42 -10.27 2.75
CA ALA A 132 -9.41 -11.08 3.45
C ALA A 132 -10.80 -10.44 3.36
N SER A 133 -10.87 -9.11 3.55
CA SER A 133 -12.10 -8.33 3.39
C SER A 133 -12.69 -8.44 1.98
N ASP A 134 -11.86 -8.34 0.94
CA ASP A 134 -12.33 -8.39 -0.45
C ASP A 134 -12.90 -9.76 -0.81
N ILE A 135 -12.26 -10.85 -0.39
CA ILE A 135 -12.77 -12.23 -0.59
C ILE A 135 -14.11 -12.39 0.14
N ALA A 136 -14.19 -11.94 1.39
CA ALA A 136 -15.40 -12.08 2.20
C ALA A 136 -16.57 -11.26 1.62
N VAL A 137 -16.34 -10.03 1.19
CA VAL A 137 -17.37 -9.19 0.51
C VAL A 137 -17.80 -9.81 -0.82
N THR A 138 -16.87 -10.34 -1.61
CA THR A 138 -17.19 -11.01 -2.88
C THR A 138 -18.04 -12.24 -2.64
N SER A 139 -17.72 -13.05 -1.62
CA SER A 139 -18.51 -14.22 -1.23
C SER A 139 -19.91 -13.83 -0.72
N LEU A 140 -20.01 -12.76 0.10
CA LEU A 140 -21.29 -12.21 0.57
C LEU A 140 -22.16 -11.76 -0.60
N VAL A 141 -21.60 -11.00 -1.55
CA VAL A 141 -22.32 -10.55 -2.75
C VAL A 141 -22.82 -11.74 -3.56
N THR A 142 -21.99 -12.78 -3.72
CA THR A 142 -22.36 -14.00 -4.43
C THR A 142 -23.51 -14.71 -3.73
N LEU A 143 -23.45 -14.85 -2.40
CA LEU A 143 -24.53 -15.43 -1.59
C LEU A 143 -25.83 -14.67 -1.78
N ILE A 144 -25.83 -13.33 -1.70
CA ILE A 144 -27.03 -12.48 -1.91
C ILE A 144 -27.60 -12.67 -3.31
N VAL A 145 -26.77 -12.75 -4.34
CA VAL A 145 -27.22 -12.92 -5.73
C VAL A 145 -27.88 -14.29 -5.92
N PHE A 146 -27.29 -15.36 -5.37
CA PHE A 146 -27.83 -16.72 -5.51
C PHE A 146 -29.00 -17.00 -4.57
N SER A 147 -29.13 -16.29 -3.46
CA SER A 147 -30.32 -16.37 -2.59
C SER A 147 -31.59 -15.79 -3.23
N ALA A 148 -31.44 -15.02 -4.31
CA ALA A 148 -32.58 -14.59 -5.13
C ALA A 148 -33.13 -15.71 -6.05
N GLN A 149 -32.48 -16.88 -6.08
CA GLN A 149 -32.87 -18.05 -6.86
C GLN A 149 -33.28 -19.16 -5.90
N SER A 150 -34.51 -19.66 -5.99
CA SER A 150 -34.96 -20.81 -5.21
C SER A 150 -34.52 -22.10 -5.92
N LEU A 151 -33.34 -22.62 -5.57
CA LEU A 151 -32.76 -23.80 -6.17
C LEU A 151 -33.10 -25.06 -5.30
N SER A 152 -33.38 -26.19 -5.95
CA SER A 152 -33.35 -27.49 -5.29
C SER A 152 -31.93 -27.86 -4.85
N LEU A 153 -31.79 -28.77 -3.87
CA LEU A 153 -30.48 -29.17 -3.34
C LEU A 153 -29.52 -29.59 -4.46
N ASP A 154 -30.01 -30.39 -5.41
CA ASP A 154 -29.21 -30.92 -6.52
C ASP A 154 -28.74 -29.78 -7.46
N ARG A 155 -29.64 -28.85 -7.77
CA ARG A 155 -29.30 -27.67 -8.61
C ARG A 155 -28.36 -26.72 -7.89
N ALA A 156 -28.53 -26.51 -6.59
CA ALA A 156 -27.63 -25.69 -5.79
C ALA A 156 -26.24 -26.31 -5.72
N ALA A 157 -26.14 -27.63 -5.53
CA ALA A 157 -24.89 -28.38 -5.56
C ALA A 157 -24.20 -28.28 -6.92
N ALA A 158 -24.96 -28.55 -8.01
CA ALA A 158 -24.44 -28.42 -9.38
C ALA A 158 -23.92 -26.99 -9.66
N SER A 159 -24.68 -25.95 -9.24
CA SER A 159 -24.26 -24.57 -9.39
C SER A 159 -22.98 -24.24 -8.60
N GLY A 160 -22.86 -24.77 -7.37
CA GLY A 160 -21.65 -24.65 -6.56
C GLY A 160 -20.44 -25.29 -7.23
N PHE A 161 -20.59 -26.50 -7.78
CA PHE A 161 -19.52 -27.19 -8.52
C PHE A 161 -19.15 -26.44 -9.82
N LEU A 162 -20.12 -25.91 -10.55
CA LEU A 162 -19.86 -25.10 -11.74
C LEU A 162 -19.10 -23.81 -11.40
N ALA A 163 -19.47 -23.12 -10.32
CA ALA A 163 -18.75 -21.94 -9.85
C ALA A 163 -17.32 -22.28 -9.41
N LEU A 164 -17.13 -23.42 -8.73
CA LEU A 164 -15.81 -23.93 -8.38
C LEU A 164 -14.96 -24.22 -9.62
N ALA A 165 -15.54 -24.92 -10.60
CA ALA A 165 -14.86 -25.23 -11.86
C ALA A 165 -14.43 -23.96 -12.59
N GLY A 166 -15.30 -22.95 -12.69
CA GLY A 166 -14.96 -21.65 -13.27
C GLY A 166 -13.83 -20.93 -12.51
N GLY A 167 -13.89 -20.94 -11.18
CA GLY A 167 -12.83 -20.39 -10.33
C GLY A 167 -11.49 -21.11 -10.49
N LEU A 168 -11.51 -22.43 -10.65
CA LEU A 168 -10.31 -23.22 -10.92
C LEU A 168 -9.73 -22.94 -12.30
N VAL A 169 -10.57 -22.82 -13.35
CA VAL A 169 -10.12 -22.41 -14.70
C VAL A 169 -9.43 -21.07 -14.64
N GLN A 170 -10.02 -20.08 -13.93
CA GLN A 170 -9.39 -18.77 -13.74
C GLN A 170 -8.06 -18.87 -13.00
N THR A 171 -7.99 -19.69 -11.95
CA THR A 171 -6.79 -19.92 -11.16
C THR A 171 -5.67 -20.55 -12.01
N VAL A 172 -6.01 -21.59 -12.79
CA VAL A 172 -5.05 -22.25 -13.69
C VAL A 172 -4.52 -21.27 -14.73
N LEU A 173 -5.37 -20.50 -15.39
CA LEU A 173 -4.94 -19.47 -16.35
C LEU A 173 -4.05 -18.41 -15.72
N SER A 174 -4.37 -17.99 -14.49
CA SER A 174 -3.54 -17.02 -13.76
C SER A 174 -2.16 -17.53 -13.39
N LEU A 175 -2.02 -18.85 -13.20
CA LEU A 175 -0.78 -19.50 -12.81
C LEU A 175 -0.04 -20.15 -13.99
N ALA A 176 -0.65 -20.23 -15.17
CA ALA A 176 -0.10 -20.96 -16.33
C ALA A 176 1.30 -20.50 -16.74
N LEU A 177 1.62 -19.22 -16.59
CA LEU A 177 2.94 -18.66 -16.88
C LEU A 177 3.93 -18.75 -15.70
N TRP A 178 3.53 -19.34 -14.57
CA TRP A 178 4.39 -19.45 -13.38
C TRP A 178 5.76 -20.08 -13.67
N PRO A 179 5.88 -21.20 -14.38
CA PRO A 179 7.20 -21.80 -14.63
C PRO A 179 8.16 -20.88 -15.39
N LEU A 180 7.62 -19.99 -16.24
CA LEU A 180 8.40 -19.06 -17.06
C LEU A 180 8.69 -17.72 -16.38
N GLN A 181 7.93 -17.34 -15.33
CA GLN A 181 7.96 -15.99 -14.76
C GLN A 181 7.94 -16.01 -13.21
N ARG A 182 8.51 -17.03 -12.61
CA ARG A 182 8.37 -17.32 -11.16
C ARG A 182 8.63 -16.15 -10.23
N HIS A 183 9.69 -15.36 -10.43
CA HIS A 183 10.06 -14.22 -9.61
C HIS A 183 9.85 -12.85 -10.29
N ARG A 184 9.00 -12.80 -11.31
CA ARG A 184 8.73 -11.54 -12.01
C ARG A 184 8.13 -10.45 -11.12
N PRO A 185 7.18 -10.74 -10.19
CA PRO A 185 6.66 -9.72 -9.26
C PRO A 185 7.73 -9.15 -8.35
N GLU A 186 8.60 -10.00 -7.80
CA GLU A 186 9.69 -9.62 -6.90
C GLU A 186 10.75 -8.79 -7.60
N ARG A 187 11.17 -9.22 -8.80
CA ARG A 187 12.13 -8.48 -9.63
C ARG A 187 11.58 -7.12 -10.03
N ARG A 188 10.31 -7.05 -10.45
CA ARG A 188 9.67 -5.80 -10.84
C ARG A 188 9.57 -4.83 -9.68
N ALA A 189 9.21 -5.30 -8.49
CA ALA A 189 9.16 -4.45 -7.30
C ALA A 189 10.55 -3.91 -6.91
N LEU A 190 11.61 -4.71 -7.08
CA LEU A 190 12.98 -4.24 -6.90
C LEU A 190 13.38 -3.25 -8.00
N ALA A 191 13.04 -3.52 -9.26
CA ALA A 191 13.29 -2.60 -10.37
C ALA A 191 12.61 -1.24 -10.13
N ASP A 192 11.36 -1.24 -9.70
CA ASP A 192 10.62 -0.02 -9.35
C ASP A 192 11.29 0.74 -8.20
N ALA A 193 11.80 0.03 -7.18
CA ALA A 193 12.54 0.66 -6.07
C ALA A 193 13.87 1.29 -6.55
N TYR A 194 14.63 0.61 -7.41
CA TYR A 194 15.88 1.15 -7.97
C TYR A 194 15.63 2.32 -8.92
N ARG A 195 14.57 2.28 -9.73
CA ARG A 195 14.17 3.39 -10.63
C ARG A 195 13.76 4.64 -9.84
N GLU A 196 13.03 4.45 -8.76
CA GLU A 196 12.69 5.56 -7.86
C GLU A 196 13.94 6.16 -7.21
N LEU A 197 14.92 5.33 -6.79
CA LEU A 197 16.20 5.81 -6.28
C LEU A 197 16.99 6.60 -7.35
N ALA A 198 16.91 6.21 -8.61
CA ALA A 198 17.52 6.94 -9.73
C ALA A 198 16.89 8.35 -9.90
N GLY A 199 15.55 8.42 -9.88
CA GLY A 199 14.83 9.69 -9.97
C GLY A 199 15.16 10.65 -8.82
N ILE A 200 15.34 10.11 -7.62
CA ILE A 200 15.67 10.88 -6.42
C ILE A 200 17.13 11.36 -6.42
N ALA A 201 18.04 10.59 -6.99
CA ALA A 201 19.43 11.00 -7.08
C ALA A 201 19.56 12.34 -7.81
N SER A 202 18.70 12.61 -8.78
CA SER A 202 18.73 13.86 -9.59
C SER A 202 18.05 15.07 -8.93
N VAL A 203 17.27 14.90 -7.86
CA VAL A 203 16.48 15.98 -7.23
C VAL A 203 16.94 16.22 -5.78
N PRO A 204 17.15 17.48 -5.34
CA PRO A 204 17.47 17.79 -3.94
C PRO A 204 16.34 17.32 -3.01
N ALA A 205 16.69 16.53 -1.98
CA ALA A 205 15.72 16.02 -1.02
C ALA A 205 15.12 17.17 -0.19
N ASN A 206 13.79 17.30 -0.21
CA ASN A 206 13.06 18.19 0.69
C ASN A 206 12.87 17.52 2.04
N ALA A 207 13.43 18.07 3.11
CA ALA A 207 13.36 17.49 4.45
C ALA A 207 11.94 17.47 5.06
N SER A 208 11.00 18.22 4.50
CA SER A 208 9.59 18.24 4.93
C SER A 208 8.74 17.16 4.28
N GLU A 209 9.26 16.49 3.24
CA GLU A 209 8.60 15.39 2.56
C GLU A 209 9.01 14.03 3.16
N PRO A 210 8.19 12.98 2.97
CA PRO A 210 8.57 11.62 3.38
C PRO A 210 9.94 11.27 2.79
N PRO A 211 10.77 10.50 3.51
CA PRO A 211 11.99 9.99 2.92
C PRO A 211 11.69 9.28 1.60
N PRO A 212 12.42 9.61 0.54
CA PRO A 212 12.12 9.17 -0.82
C PRO A 212 12.13 7.63 -0.96
N ALA A 213 11.49 7.09 -2.01
CA ALA A 213 11.31 5.66 -2.29
C ALA A 213 10.66 4.84 -1.15
N THR A 214 9.92 5.46 -0.23
CA THR A 214 9.32 4.77 0.92
C THR A 214 8.25 3.75 0.49
N SER A 215 7.37 4.12 -0.43
CA SER A 215 6.29 3.25 -0.93
C SER A 215 6.83 2.06 -1.71
N GLN A 216 7.76 2.29 -2.64
CA GLN A 216 8.39 1.26 -3.48
C GLN A 216 9.21 0.28 -2.63
N MET A 217 9.99 0.80 -1.67
CA MET A 217 10.73 -0.04 -0.74
C MET A 217 9.82 -0.87 0.17
N THR A 218 8.72 -0.31 0.64
CA THR A 218 7.71 -1.05 1.42
C THR A 218 7.04 -2.12 0.58
N GLN A 219 6.69 -1.81 -0.66
CA GLN A 219 6.12 -2.78 -1.60
C GLN A 219 7.09 -3.93 -1.89
N ALA A 220 8.36 -3.61 -2.21
CA ALA A 220 9.40 -4.61 -2.44
C ALA A 220 9.60 -5.50 -1.21
N GLN A 221 9.65 -4.92 0.01
CA GLN A 221 9.74 -5.68 1.24
C GLN A 221 8.57 -6.62 1.46
N ASN A 222 7.34 -6.16 1.27
CA ASN A 222 6.14 -6.98 1.45
C ASN A 222 6.13 -8.16 0.48
N LEU A 223 6.54 -7.95 -0.77
CA LEU A 223 6.65 -9.01 -1.77
C LEU A 223 7.78 -10.00 -1.43
N LEU A 224 8.93 -9.49 -0.97
CA LEU A 224 10.09 -10.31 -0.63
C LEU A 224 10.00 -10.94 0.79
N ALA A 225 9.11 -10.47 1.66
CA ALA A 225 8.93 -11.04 3.01
C ALA A 225 8.60 -12.55 2.97
N THR A 226 7.99 -13.02 1.89
CA THR A 226 7.66 -14.41 1.67
C THR A 226 8.88 -15.27 1.33
N LEU A 227 9.94 -14.65 0.81
CA LEU A 227 11.19 -15.31 0.45
C LEU A 227 12.10 -15.54 1.67
N HIS A 228 11.90 -14.84 2.79
CA HIS A 228 12.69 -15.03 4.02
C HIS A 228 12.63 -16.47 4.58
N SER A 229 11.55 -17.19 4.28
CA SER A 229 11.40 -18.60 4.66
C SER A 229 11.97 -19.58 3.63
N GLN A 230 12.43 -19.07 2.48
CA GLN A 230 13.00 -19.87 1.41
C GLN A 230 14.53 -19.67 1.43
N HIS A 231 15.25 -20.67 1.90
CA HIS A 231 16.72 -20.66 1.89
C HIS A 231 17.27 -21.03 0.49
N THR A 232 16.82 -20.33 -0.54
CA THR A 232 17.32 -20.47 -1.91
C THR A 232 18.34 -19.37 -2.20
N ILE A 233 19.35 -19.67 -3.01
CA ILE A 233 20.37 -18.67 -3.42
C ILE A 233 19.72 -17.45 -4.08
N GLU A 234 18.62 -17.64 -4.79
CA GLU A 234 17.88 -16.56 -5.44
C GLU A 234 17.11 -15.70 -4.44
N ALA A 235 16.46 -16.30 -3.43
CA ALA A 235 15.81 -15.57 -2.35
C ALA A 235 16.83 -14.71 -1.59
N GLU A 236 17.98 -15.25 -1.25
CA GLU A 236 19.07 -14.52 -0.60
C GLU A 236 19.60 -13.38 -1.47
N ARG A 237 19.66 -13.59 -2.80
CA ARG A 237 20.08 -12.57 -3.77
C ARG A 237 19.10 -11.40 -3.84
N TYR A 238 17.78 -11.65 -3.94
CA TYR A 238 16.77 -10.59 -3.94
C TYR A 238 16.71 -9.83 -2.61
N LEU A 239 16.87 -10.52 -1.48
CA LEU A 239 16.97 -9.89 -0.17
C LEU A 239 18.23 -9.03 -0.05
N SER A 240 19.36 -9.51 -0.60
CA SER A 240 20.59 -8.73 -0.66
C SER A 240 20.45 -7.48 -1.53
N LEU A 241 19.77 -7.57 -2.68
CA LEU A 241 19.46 -6.42 -3.54
C LEU A 241 18.60 -5.39 -2.79
N LEU A 242 17.57 -5.83 -2.06
CA LEU A 242 16.75 -4.94 -1.25
C LEU A 242 17.56 -4.23 -0.15
N ASN A 243 18.45 -4.96 0.53
CA ASN A 243 19.33 -4.39 1.53
C ASN A 243 20.34 -3.40 0.92
N GLN A 244 20.86 -3.67 -0.29
CA GLN A 244 21.71 -2.72 -1.00
C GLN A 244 20.92 -1.46 -1.38
N ALA A 245 19.70 -1.59 -1.90
CA ALA A 245 18.84 -0.45 -2.22
C ALA A 245 18.60 0.47 -1.01
N GLU A 246 18.36 -0.11 0.19
CA GLU A 246 18.25 0.68 1.44
C GLU A 246 19.53 1.41 1.80
N ARG A 247 20.67 0.76 1.71
CA ARG A 247 21.97 1.40 2.01
C ARG A 247 22.30 2.50 1.01
N ILE A 248 22.02 2.28 -0.28
CA ILE A 248 22.16 3.28 -1.33
C ILE A 248 21.27 4.50 -1.02
N ARG A 249 20.01 4.27 -0.66
CA ARG A 249 19.07 5.32 -0.27
C ARG A 249 19.60 6.20 0.86
N LEU A 250 20.09 5.58 1.95
CA LEU A 250 20.66 6.31 3.09
C LEU A 250 21.83 7.20 2.67
N ARG A 251 22.71 6.69 1.80
CA ARG A 251 23.88 7.43 1.32
C ARG A 251 23.51 8.58 0.38
N LEU A 252 22.53 8.37 -0.52
CA LEU A 252 22.02 9.44 -1.38
C LEU A 252 21.47 10.61 -0.56
N LEU A 253 20.71 10.32 0.52
CA LEU A 253 20.23 11.35 1.45
C LEU A 253 21.38 12.10 2.13
N THR A 254 22.42 11.39 2.53
CA THR A 254 23.59 12.01 3.15
C THR A 254 24.37 12.86 2.16
N LEU A 255 24.60 12.38 0.93
CA LEU A 255 25.28 13.14 -0.13
C LEU A 255 24.53 14.41 -0.51
N SER A 256 23.21 14.36 -0.65
CA SER A 256 22.37 15.55 -0.91
C SER A 256 22.56 16.65 0.16
N ARG A 257 22.67 16.25 1.43
CA ARG A 257 22.93 17.17 2.53
C ARG A 257 24.36 17.74 2.52
N LEU A 258 25.34 16.89 2.28
CA LEU A 258 26.75 17.32 2.17
C LEU A 258 26.93 18.29 1.01
N ARG A 259 26.27 18.04 -0.13
CA ARG A 259 26.23 18.96 -1.26
C ARG A 259 25.71 20.35 -0.87
N THR A 260 24.58 20.40 -0.18
CA THR A 260 23.98 21.68 0.27
C THR A 260 24.90 22.44 1.21
N ARG A 261 25.64 21.74 2.08
CA ARG A 261 26.62 22.36 2.98
C ARG A 261 27.84 22.85 2.21
N LEU A 262 28.40 22.05 1.29
CA LEU A 262 29.54 22.42 0.46
C LEU A 262 29.27 23.69 -0.37
N MET A 263 28.04 23.86 -0.86
CA MET A 263 27.64 25.08 -1.58
C MET A 263 27.70 26.36 -0.73
N ARG A 264 27.63 26.24 0.60
CA ARG A 264 27.66 27.38 1.55
C ARG A 264 29.04 27.68 2.09
N GLU A 265 29.98 26.72 1.97
CA GLU A 265 31.34 26.87 2.51
C GLU A 265 32.29 27.50 1.47
N ALA A 266 33.22 28.31 1.97
CA ALA A 266 34.25 28.89 1.13
C ALA A 266 35.14 27.79 0.51
N GLY A 267 35.26 27.81 -0.84
CA GLY A 267 36.00 26.76 -1.57
C GLY A 267 35.23 25.43 -1.79
N GLY A 268 33.98 25.30 -1.30
CA GLY A 268 33.19 24.08 -1.41
C GLY A 268 32.48 23.91 -2.76
N ARG A 269 32.29 24.99 -3.53
CA ARG A 269 31.47 24.97 -4.77
C ARG A 269 31.98 24.01 -5.82
N THR A 270 33.27 23.94 -6.08
CA THR A 270 33.89 23.02 -7.05
C THR A 270 33.60 21.57 -6.67
N TYR A 271 33.55 21.21 -5.37
CA TYR A 271 33.23 19.88 -4.88
C TYR A 271 31.75 19.59 -4.96
N ALA A 272 30.90 20.57 -4.73
CA ALA A 272 29.46 20.42 -4.94
C ALA A 272 29.14 20.13 -6.40
N GLU A 273 29.78 20.78 -7.36
CA GLU A 273 29.68 20.54 -8.81
C GLU A 273 30.20 19.11 -9.18
N LEU A 274 31.27 18.67 -8.52
CA LEU A 274 31.79 17.32 -8.71
C LEU A 274 30.83 16.26 -8.14
N LEU A 275 30.16 16.54 -7.01
CA LEU A 275 29.10 15.71 -6.47
C LEU A 275 27.90 15.62 -7.41
N ASP A 276 27.50 16.71 -8.07
CA ASP A 276 26.42 16.73 -9.05
C ASP A 276 26.71 15.77 -10.23
N ARG A 277 27.96 15.78 -10.72
CA ARG A 277 28.37 14.80 -11.75
C ARG A 277 28.31 13.36 -11.23
N ALA A 278 28.80 13.11 -10.00
CA ALA A 278 28.72 11.78 -9.40
C ALA A 278 27.29 11.30 -9.27
N VAL A 279 26.37 12.17 -8.83
CA VAL A 279 24.96 11.87 -8.65
C VAL A 279 24.27 11.53 -9.98
N ASN A 280 24.60 12.23 -11.07
CA ASN A 280 24.08 11.92 -12.40
C ASN A 280 24.54 10.52 -12.89
N VAL A 281 25.82 10.18 -12.68
CA VAL A 281 26.36 8.85 -13.00
C VAL A 281 25.69 7.76 -12.12
N ILE A 282 25.46 8.06 -10.85
CA ILE A 282 24.76 7.16 -9.93
C ILE A 282 23.31 6.94 -10.39
N SER A 283 22.62 8.00 -10.83
CA SER A 283 21.26 7.90 -11.37
C SER A 283 21.21 6.97 -12.59
N SER A 284 22.09 7.16 -13.56
CA SER A 284 22.15 6.31 -14.75
C SER A 284 22.46 4.83 -14.41
N LEU A 285 23.32 4.58 -13.43
CA LEU A 285 23.66 3.24 -12.99
C LEU A 285 22.49 2.56 -12.26
N LEU A 286 21.73 3.29 -11.45
CA LEU A 286 20.52 2.80 -10.79
C LEU A 286 19.42 2.44 -11.79
N ASP A 287 19.25 3.26 -12.85
CA ASP A 287 18.34 2.95 -13.96
C ASP A 287 18.78 1.72 -14.74
N ALA A 288 20.09 1.55 -14.97
CA ALA A 288 20.62 0.35 -15.61
C ALA A 288 20.39 -0.92 -14.78
N ILE A 289 20.55 -0.83 -13.44
CA ILE A 289 20.22 -1.93 -12.52
C ILE A 289 18.72 -2.25 -12.58
N ALA A 290 17.85 -1.23 -12.60
CA ALA A 290 16.41 -1.41 -12.71
C ALA A 290 16.04 -2.09 -14.05
N ALA A 291 16.63 -1.68 -15.16
CA ALA A 291 16.42 -2.29 -16.48
C ALA A 291 16.88 -3.75 -16.51
N ALA A 292 18.05 -4.06 -15.94
CA ALA A 292 18.54 -5.44 -15.85
C ALA A 292 17.61 -6.35 -15.02
N LEU A 293 17.01 -5.83 -13.95
CA LEU A 293 16.02 -6.55 -13.15
C LEU A 293 14.71 -6.77 -13.90
N ASP A 294 14.25 -5.81 -14.72
CA ASP A 294 13.02 -5.95 -15.51
C ASP A 294 13.21 -6.92 -16.70
N ALA A 295 14.26 -6.72 -17.50
CA ALA A 295 14.50 -7.47 -18.71
C ALA A 295 15.13 -8.85 -18.47
N ALA A 296 15.66 -9.13 -17.27
CA ALA A 296 16.51 -10.29 -16.98
C ALA A 296 17.77 -10.34 -17.90
N GLU A 297 18.26 -9.17 -18.31
CA GLU A 297 19.46 -9.03 -19.14
C GLU A 297 20.72 -8.96 -18.28
N THR A 298 21.85 -9.43 -18.86
CA THR A 298 23.11 -9.61 -18.13
C THR A 298 24.04 -8.41 -18.21
N SER A 299 23.70 -7.35 -18.93
CA SER A 299 24.59 -6.19 -19.14
C SER A 299 24.20 -5.01 -18.25
N VAL A 300 24.96 -4.79 -17.20
CA VAL A 300 24.92 -3.54 -16.44
C VAL A 300 26.09 -2.66 -16.90
N ALA A 301 25.84 -1.37 -17.11
CA ALA A 301 26.77 -0.38 -17.65
C ALA A 301 28.13 -0.33 -16.93
N ALA A 302 29.08 -1.14 -17.35
CA ALA A 302 30.44 -1.19 -16.80
C ALA A 302 31.14 0.18 -16.90
N GLU A 303 30.82 0.96 -17.93
CA GLU A 303 31.37 2.31 -18.17
C GLU A 303 30.98 3.29 -17.04
N ALA A 304 29.73 3.28 -16.58
CA ALA A 304 29.27 4.14 -15.49
C ALA A 304 29.96 3.82 -14.15
N VAL A 305 30.30 2.53 -13.91
CA VAL A 305 31.06 2.15 -12.71
C VAL A 305 32.48 2.69 -12.76
N VAL A 306 33.10 2.65 -13.93
CA VAL A 306 34.46 3.19 -14.14
C VAL A 306 34.47 4.72 -14.00
N GLU A 307 33.46 5.40 -14.55
CA GLU A 307 33.30 6.85 -14.44
C GLU A 307 33.11 7.29 -12.97
N LEU A 308 32.26 6.60 -12.22
CA LEU A 308 32.04 6.87 -10.79
C LEU A 308 33.35 6.70 -9.98
N GLN A 309 34.14 5.69 -10.32
CA GLN A 309 35.46 5.50 -9.70
C GLN A 309 36.43 6.62 -10.04
N ALA A 310 36.44 7.11 -11.29
CA ALA A 310 37.28 8.23 -11.70
C ALA A 310 36.90 9.52 -10.95
N ILE A 311 35.61 9.74 -10.70
CA ILE A 311 35.15 10.89 -9.90
C ILE A 311 35.58 10.73 -8.42
N ALA A 312 35.41 9.55 -7.82
CA ALA A 312 35.85 9.28 -6.45
C ALA A 312 37.39 9.46 -6.29
N GLU A 313 38.14 9.07 -7.33
CA GLU A 313 39.61 9.29 -7.34
C GLU A 313 39.98 10.78 -7.41
N ARG A 314 39.20 11.62 -8.11
CA ARG A 314 39.40 13.08 -8.09
C ARG A 314 39.21 13.65 -6.69
N PHE A 315 38.20 13.19 -5.95
CA PHE A 315 38.02 13.55 -4.53
C PHE A 315 39.22 13.12 -3.68
N ARG A 316 39.85 11.95 -3.95
CA ARG A 316 41.02 11.45 -3.22
C ARG A 316 42.28 12.28 -3.46
N ARG A 317 42.49 12.75 -4.69
CA ARG A 317 43.70 13.53 -5.03
C ARG A 317 43.67 14.96 -4.54
N SER A 318 42.52 15.44 -4.14
CA SER A 318 42.35 16.80 -3.64
C SER A 318 42.82 16.86 -2.18
N THR A 319 44.07 17.28 -1.95
CA THR A 319 44.62 17.56 -0.63
C THR A 319 44.12 18.93 -0.14
N HIS A 320 43.46 18.97 1.00
CA HIS A 320 42.80 20.17 1.47
C HIS A 320 43.16 20.53 2.90
N GLY A 321 43.58 21.80 3.05
CA GLY A 321 43.49 22.56 4.27
C GLY A 321 42.41 23.63 4.10
N GLY A 322 41.49 23.78 5.05
CA GLY A 322 40.47 24.82 5.01
C GLY A 322 39.12 24.34 5.58
N PRO A 323 38.14 25.25 5.74
CA PRO A 323 36.85 24.96 6.39
C PRO A 323 36.02 23.88 5.68
N ALA A 324 36.20 23.70 4.37
CA ALA A 324 35.50 22.66 3.60
C ALA A 324 36.14 21.26 3.70
N ALA A 325 37.33 21.10 4.28
CA ALA A 325 38.11 19.85 4.25
C ALA A 325 37.37 18.66 4.91
N ALA A 326 36.71 18.89 6.04
CA ALA A 326 35.93 17.85 6.73
C ALA A 326 34.76 17.37 5.88
N LEU A 327 34.00 18.29 5.27
CA LEU A 327 32.85 17.98 4.39
C LEU A 327 33.27 17.23 3.13
N VAL A 328 34.43 17.57 2.56
CA VAL A 328 35.01 16.90 1.37
C VAL A 328 35.42 15.46 1.74
N ASN A 329 36.01 15.25 2.91
CA ASN A 329 36.37 13.92 3.39
C ASN A 329 35.12 13.05 3.65
N ASP A 330 34.07 13.61 4.25
CA ASP A 330 32.80 12.92 4.45
C ASP A 330 32.14 12.57 3.11
N ALA A 331 32.09 13.51 2.16
CA ALA A 331 31.57 13.28 0.81
C ALA A 331 32.34 12.17 0.10
N ARG A 332 33.66 12.16 0.19
CA ARG A 332 34.51 11.12 -0.35
C ARG A 332 34.18 9.74 0.25
N ALA A 333 34.12 9.64 1.59
CA ALA A 333 33.81 8.38 2.26
C ALA A 333 32.44 7.82 1.85
N GLN A 334 31.44 8.69 1.69
CA GLN A 334 30.11 8.30 1.20
C GLN A 334 30.13 7.85 -0.26
N LEU A 335 30.88 8.52 -1.15
CA LEU A 335 31.02 8.13 -2.56
C LEU A 335 31.75 6.81 -2.72
N ASP A 336 32.87 6.59 -2.01
CA ASP A 336 33.64 5.34 -2.07
C ASP A 336 32.76 4.14 -1.64
N ALA A 337 32.01 4.31 -0.57
CA ALA A 337 31.14 3.27 -0.08
C ALA A 337 29.92 3.05 -0.98
N LEU A 338 29.36 4.12 -1.58
CA LEU A 338 28.25 4.02 -2.53
C LEU A 338 28.68 3.34 -3.83
N ALA A 339 29.88 3.64 -4.33
CA ALA A 339 30.44 2.96 -5.49
C ALA A 339 30.60 1.44 -5.26
N GLY A 340 31.00 1.04 -4.07
CA GLY A 340 31.06 -0.38 -3.68
C GLY A 340 29.69 -1.04 -3.65
N GLN A 341 28.67 -0.35 -3.10
CA GLN A 341 27.30 -0.86 -3.03
C GLN A 341 26.64 -0.98 -4.41
N LEU A 342 26.82 0.02 -5.26
CA LEU A 342 26.31 0.00 -6.64
C LEU A 342 26.94 -1.12 -7.45
N ARG A 343 28.24 -1.34 -7.31
CA ARG A 343 28.93 -2.47 -7.97
C ARG A 343 28.35 -3.81 -7.50
N SER A 344 28.20 -4.00 -6.21
CA SER A 344 27.60 -5.22 -5.66
C SER A 344 26.15 -5.40 -6.11
N ALA A 345 25.35 -4.34 -6.15
CA ALA A 345 23.98 -4.39 -6.65
C ALA A 345 23.93 -4.72 -8.15
N ALA A 346 24.81 -4.14 -8.96
CA ALA A 346 24.93 -4.43 -10.38
C ALA A 346 25.31 -5.88 -10.65
N GLU A 347 26.27 -6.41 -9.90
CA GLU A 347 26.68 -7.82 -9.98
C GLU A 347 25.55 -8.76 -9.58
N LEU A 348 24.83 -8.47 -8.47
CA LEU A 348 23.68 -9.26 -8.04
C LEU A 348 22.54 -9.22 -9.07
N ALA A 349 22.29 -8.07 -9.71
CA ALA A 349 21.25 -7.91 -10.71
C ALA A 349 21.57 -8.67 -12.01
N SER A 350 22.82 -8.62 -12.47
CA SER A 350 23.28 -9.31 -13.69
C SER A 350 23.16 -10.85 -13.61
N HIS A 351 23.21 -11.42 -12.41
CA HIS A 351 23.08 -12.86 -12.19
C HIS A 351 21.65 -13.32 -11.88
N ALA A 352 20.67 -12.44 -11.86
CA ALA A 352 19.26 -12.73 -11.56
C ALA A 352 18.51 -13.38 -12.74
N THR A 353 19.04 -14.50 -13.30
CA THR A 353 18.46 -15.23 -14.45
C THR A 353 17.68 -16.48 -14.05
N PRO A 354 16.70 -16.97 -14.88
CA PRO A 354 15.69 -17.98 -14.50
C PRO A 354 16.12 -19.45 -14.38
N ARG A 355 17.39 -19.82 -14.44
CA ARG A 355 17.84 -21.21 -14.71
C ARG A 355 18.18 -22.12 -13.51
N GLY A 356 17.89 -21.80 -12.26
CA GLY A 356 18.37 -22.56 -11.09
C GLY A 356 17.36 -23.40 -10.27
N GLU A 357 16.07 -23.47 -10.60
CA GLU A 357 15.04 -23.63 -9.57
C GLU A 357 14.21 -24.91 -9.46
N LEU A 358 14.36 -25.89 -10.31
CA LEU A 358 13.40 -27.03 -10.37
C LEU A 358 13.50 -28.04 -9.21
N GLU A 359 14.56 -28.00 -8.41
CA GLU A 359 14.84 -29.11 -7.46
C GLU A 359 14.35 -28.92 -6.01
N PHE A 360 14.01 -27.70 -5.59
CA PHE A 360 13.77 -27.40 -4.15
C PHE A 360 12.32 -27.32 -3.68
N VAL A 361 11.35 -27.26 -4.59
CA VAL A 361 9.92 -27.04 -4.26
C VAL A 361 9.30 -28.16 -3.45
N HIS A 362 9.83 -29.40 -3.52
CA HIS A 362 9.21 -30.58 -2.88
C HIS A 362 9.44 -30.71 -1.37
N ARG A 363 10.40 -30.02 -0.76
CA ARG A 363 10.73 -30.19 0.67
C ARG A 363 10.05 -29.25 1.65
N GLN A 364 9.53 -28.10 1.22
CA GLN A 364 9.04 -27.04 2.14
C GLN A 364 7.52 -26.94 2.32
N ALA A 365 6.72 -27.73 1.61
CA ALA A 365 5.26 -27.71 1.69
C ALA A 365 4.66 -28.13 3.06
N ARG A 366 5.49 -28.56 4.01
CA ARG A 366 5.02 -29.17 5.29
C ARG A 366 5.07 -28.28 6.53
N ARG A 367 5.24 -26.96 6.42
CA ARG A 367 5.19 -26.09 7.63
C ARG A 367 3.75 -25.77 8.04
N HIS A 368 3.38 -26.25 9.20
CA HIS A 368 2.12 -26.22 9.95
C HIS A 368 1.14 -25.08 9.64
N TRP A 369 0.13 -25.36 8.82
CA TRP A 369 -1.04 -24.52 8.57
C TRP A 369 -1.82 -24.18 9.85
N ARG A 370 -1.78 -25.03 10.88
CA ARG A 370 -2.44 -24.84 12.20
C ARG A 370 -1.95 -23.58 12.94
N LEU A 371 -0.66 -23.24 12.86
CA LEU A 371 -0.11 -22.05 13.53
C LEU A 371 -0.60 -20.74 12.88
N ARG A 372 -0.86 -20.75 11.57
CA ARG A 372 -1.38 -19.58 10.85
C ARG A 372 -2.85 -19.33 11.10
N LEU A 373 -3.66 -20.38 11.26
CA LEU A 373 -5.07 -20.27 11.64
C LEU A 373 -5.22 -19.78 13.08
N GLY A 374 -4.38 -20.23 14.00
CA GLY A 374 -4.35 -19.75 15.37
C GLY A 374 -4.10 -18.24 15.48
N GLY A 375 -3.17 -17.71 14.68
CA GLY A 375 -2.90 -16.26 14.61
C GLY A 375 -4.09 -15.45 14.10
N ALA A 376 -4.74 -15.88 13.01
CA ALA A 376 -5.90 -15.19 12.46
C ALA A 376 -7.10 -15.21 13.43
N LEU A 377 -7.37 -16.34 14.09
CA LEU A 377 -8.43 -16.45 15.10
C LEU A 377 -8.14 -15.60 16.33
N ALA A 378 -6.89 -15.53 16.78
CA ALA A 378 -6.48 -14.66 17.88
C ALA A 378 -6.69 -13.18 17.52
N THR A 379 -6.33 -12.78 16.30
CA THR A 379 -6.58 -11.41 15.79
C THR A 379 -8.08 -11.13 15.77
N LEU A 380 -8.92 -12.00 15.23
CA LEU A 380 -10.37 -11.80 15.20
C LEU A 380 -10.97 -11.69 16.60
N ARG A 381 -10.53 -12.54 17.55
CA ARG A 381 -10.98 -12.47 18.95
C ARG A 381 -10.57 -11.14 19.61
N ALA A 382 -9.37 -10.67 19.36
CA ALA A 382 -8.90 -9.40 19.91
C ALA A 382 -9.72 -8.19 19.40
N HIS A 383 -10.32 -8.32 18.20
CA HIS A 383 -11.17 -7.28 17.62
C HIS A 383 -12.67 -7.41 17.95
N LEU A 384 -13.10 -8.39 18.75
CA LEU A 384 -14.51 -8.54 19.20
C LEU A 384 -14.83 -7.58 20.37
N THR A 385 -14.54 -6.31 20.21
CA THR A 385 -14.83 -5.25 21.20
C THR A 385 -15.50 -4.07 20.49
N LEU A 386 -16.36 -3.32 21.19
CA LEU A 386 -17.02 -2.13 20.64
C LEU A 386 -16.04 -1.00 20.30
N GLU A 387 -14.86 -1.02 20.89
CA GLU A 387 -13.78 -0.07 20.59
C GLU A 387 -13.14 -0.35 19.21
N SER A 388 -13.20 -1.59 18.75
CA SER A 388 -12.64 -1.98 17.45
C SER A 388 -13.43 -1.39 16.28
N SER A 389 -12.75 -0.66 15.39
CA SER A 389 -13.36 -0.11 14.16
C SER A 389 -13.88 -1.23 13.24
N SER A 390 -13.20 -2.37 13.19
CA SER A 390 -13.61 -3.54 12.42
C SER A 390 -14.89 -4.17 12.97
N PHE A 391 -15.04 -4.23 14.30
CA PHE A 391 -16.26 -4.74 14.93
C PHE A 391 -17.44 -3.79 14.71
N ARG A 392 -17.24 -2.48 14.91
CA ARG A 392 -18.28 -1.46 14.64
C ARG A 392 -18.72 -1.53 13.17
N HIS A 393 -17.78 -1.69 12.24
CA HIS A 393 -18.09 -1.90 10.82
C HIS A 393 -18.88 -3.19 10.58
N ALA A 394 -18.53 -4.30 11.23
CA ALA A 394 -19.22 -5.58 11.10
C ALA A 394 -20.68 -5.49 11.55
N VAL A 395 -20.93 -4.90 12.72
CA VAL A 395 -22.29 -4.68 13.25
C VAL A 395 -23.07 -3.72 12.34
N ARG A 396 -22.47 -2.60 11.91
CA ARG A 396 -23.12 -1.63 11.01
C ARG A 396 -23.50 -2.29 9.68
N LEU A 397 -22.62 -3.11 9.08
CA LEU A 397 -22.91 -3.83 7.86
C LEU A 397 -24.04 -4.83 8.05
N ALA A 398 -24.05 -5.59 9.14
CA ALA A 398 -25.11 -6.56 9.46
C ALA A 398 -26.47 -5.87 9.65
N VAL A 399 -26.52 -4.78 10.43
CA VAL A 399 -27.76 -4.01 10.67
C VAL A 399 -28.24 -3.35 9.36
N CYS A 400 -27.35 -2.79 8.57
CA CYS A 400 -27.70 -2.18 7.29
C CYS A 400 -28.21 -3.19 6.28
N LEU A 401 -27.66 -4.42 6.26
CA LEU A 401 -28.17 -5.52 5.44
C LEU A 401 -29.55 -5.98 5.91
N ALA A 402 -29.77 -6.11 7.24
CA ALA A 402 -31.08 -6.45 7.77
C ALA A 402 -32.14 -5.39 7.38
N ALA A 403 -31.81 -4.11 7.51
CA ALA A 403 -32.67 -3.02 7.07
C ALA A 403 -32.93 -3.06 5.55
N GLY A 404 -31.88 -3.34 4.76
CA GLY A 404 -31.96 -3.44 3.31
C GLY A 404 -32.82 -4.61 2.85
N GLU A 405 -32.70 -5.80 3.47
CA GLU A 405 -33.54 -6.98 3.19
C GLU A 405 -34.99 -6.72 3.57
N THR A 406 -35.24 -6.08 4.72
CA THR A 406 -36.57 -5.71 5.18
C THR A 406 -37.19 -4.73 4.21
N LEU A 407 -36.49 -3.68 3.84
CA LEU A 407 -36.96 -2.66 2.87
C LEU A 407 -37.26 -3.31 1.50
N ALA A 408 -36.36 -4.17 1.04
CA ALA A 408 -36.51 -4.92 -0.21
C ALA A 408 -37.78 -5.78 -0.20
N SER A 409 -38.11 -6.41 0.95
CA SER A 409 -39.30 -7.24 1.10
C SER A 409 -40.61 -6.42 1.14
N ILE A 410 -40.58 -5.25 1.82
CA ILE A 410 -41.72 -4.34 1.92
C ILE A 410 -42.05 -3.70 0.57
N LEU A 411 -41.04 -3.20 -0.13
CA LEU A 411 -41.21 -2.50 -1.42
C LEU A 411 -41.61 -3.45 -2.55
N GLY A 412 -41.32 -4.75 -2.42
CA GLY A 412 -41.65 -5.77 -3.44
C GLY A 412 -41.02 -5.49 -4.82
N TRP A 413 -39.92 -4.74 -4.87
CA TRP A 413 -39.30 -4.35 -6.13
C TRP A 413 -38.73 -5.55 -6.89
N ARG A 414 -38.83 -5.48 -8.21
CA ARG A 414 -38.20 -6.51 -9.04
C ARG A 414 -36.70 -6.54 -8.81
N ARG A 415 -36.14 -7.75 -8.67
CA ARG A 415 -34.70 -7.99 -8.45
C ARG A 415 -34.14 -7.22 -7.23
N SER A 416 -34.91 -7.21 -6.15
CA SER A 416 -34.62 -6.45 -4.92
C SER A 416 -33.29 -6.80 -4.26
N TYR A 417 -32.71 -7.97 -4.56
CA TYR A 417 -31.40 -8.40 -4.08
C TYR A 417 -30.26 -7.44 -4.47
N TRP A 418 -30.44 -6.57 -5.46
CA TRP A 418 -29.45 -5.53 -5.77
C TRP A 418 -29.32 -4.45 -4.70
N LEU A 419 -30.32 -4.26 -3.87
CA LEU A 419 -30.30 -3.31 -2.77
C LEU A 419 -29.29 -3.77 -1.70
N PRO A 420 -29.44 -4.95 -1.03
CA PRO A 420 -28.46 -5.43 -0.06
C PRO A 420 -27.07 -5.69 -0.68
N MET A 421 -27.00 -6.13 -1.95
CA MET A 421 -25.73 -6.23 -2.68
C MET A 421 -25.01 -4.88 -2.78
N THR A 422 -25.75 -3.79 -3.04
CA THR A 422 -25.16 -2.45 -3.12
C THR A 422 -24.67 -1.98 -1.76
N ILE A 423 -25.41 -2.26 -0.68
CA ILE A 423 -24.98 -1.98 0.69
C ILE A 423 -23.62 -2.66 0.97
N ALA A 424 -23.50 -3.95 0.67
CA ALA A 424 -22.28 -4.73 0.90
C ALA A 424 -21.06 -4.19 0.14
N LEU A 425 -21.26 -3.61 -1.05
CA LEU A 425 -20.19 -3.07 -1.89
C LEU A 425 -19.81 -1.62 -1.53
N VAL A 426 -20.78 -0.81 -1.10
CA VAL A 426 -20.58 0.62 -0.78
C VAL A 426 -20.06 0.82 0.63
N LEU A 427 -20.65 0.14 1.62
CA LEU A 427 -20.31 0.34 3.02
C LEU A 427 -18.91 -0.20 3.32
N LYS A 428 -18.04 0.69 3.82
CA LYS A 428 -16.65 0.39 4.19
C LYS A 428 -16.38 0.84 5.63
N PRO A 429 -15.25 0.41 6.25
CA PRO A 429 -14.91 0.85 7.60
C PRO A 429 -14.79 2.35 7.76
N ASP A 430 -14.25 3.06 6.78
CA ASP A 430 -13.96 4.49 6.80
C ASP A 430 -14.93 5.33 5.95
N PHE A 431 -15.05 6.63 6.29
CA PHE A 431 -15.94 7.58 5.60
C PHE A 431 -15.55 7.78 4.15
N THR A 432 -14.30 8.08 3.89
CA THR A 432 -13.80 8.44 2.55
C THR A 432 -14.06 7.34 1.54
N SER A 433 -13.75 6.09 1.90
CA SER A 433 -14.01 4.93 1.04
C SER A 433 -15.51 4.68 0.87
N THR A 434 -16.32 4.82 1.93
CA THR A 434 -17.78 4.61 1.85
C THR A 434 -18.42 5.65 0.92
N PHE A 435 -18.13 6.92 1.13
CA PHE A 435 -18.73 8.00 0.36
C PHE A 435 -18.27 8.02 -1.10
N SER A 436 -16.95 7.90 -1.34
CA SER A 436 -16.42 7.84 -2.71
C SER A 436 -16.95 6.64 -3.47
N ARG A 437 -17.03 5.45 -2.84
CA ARG A 437 -17.65 4.27 -3.46
C ARG A 437 -19.13 4.45 -3.70
N GLY A 438 -19.87 5.11 -2.81
CA GLY A 438 -21.30 5.43 -3.00
C GLY A 438 -21.53 6.28 -4.24
N VAL A 439 -20.81 7.40 -4.35
CA VAL A 439 -20.91 8.32 -5.50
C VAL A 439 -20.49 7.62 -6.80
N LEU A 440 -19.31 6.98 -6.82
CA LEU A 440 -18.80 6.30 -8.00
C LEU A 440 -19.63 5.07 -8.39
N ARG A 441 -20.23 4.38 -7.41
CA ARG A 441 -21.16 3.27 -7.67
C ARG A 441 -22.41 3.75 -8.37
N LEU A 442 -22.99 4.84 -7.89
CA LEU A 442 -24.20 5.41 -8.47
C LEU A 442 -23.92 5.95 -9.87
N SER A 443 -22.96 6.87 -10.02
CA SER A 443 -22.61 7.48 -11.32
C SER A 443 -22.18 6.43 -12.35
N GLY A 444 -21.31 5.49 -11.97
CA GLY A 444 -20.85 4.42 -12.84
C GLY A 444 -21.99 3.47 -13.23
N THR A 445 -22.89 3.11 -12.29
CA THR A 445 -24.06 2.29 -12.64
C THR A 445 -24.94 2.99 -13.68
N PHE A 446 -25.26 4.28 -13.50
CA PHE A 446 -26.05 5.03 -14.48
C PHE A 446 -25.34 5.13 -15.84
N ALA A 447 -24.03 5.41 -15.85
CA ALA A 447 -23.26 5.46 -17.08
C ALA A 447 -23.27 4.11 -17.83
N GLY A 448 -23.06 3.01 -17.10
CA GLY A 448 -23.11 1.65 -17.68
C GLY A 448 -24.51 1.28 -18.21
N LEU A 449 -25.57 1.67 -17.49
CA LEU A 449 -26.94 1.45 -17.95
C LEU A 449 -27.27 2.27 -19.20
N LEU A 450 -26.84 3.54 -19.27
CA LEU A 450 -27.00 4.38 -20.45
C LEU A 450 -26.28 3.78 -21.67
N ALA A 451 -25.00 3.37 -21.48
CA ALA A 451 -24.24 2.76 -22.56
C ALA A 451 -24.90 1.47 -23.08
N THR A 452 -25.43 0.65 -22.18
CA THR A 452 -26.11 -0.59 -22.56
C THR A 452 -27.44 -0.30 -23.21
N THR A 453 -28.21 0.69 -22.73
CA THR A 453 -29.46 1.13 -23.33
C THR A 453 -29.25 1.60 -24.79
N ALA A 454 -28.24 2.45 -25.00
CA ALA A 454 -27.85 2.91 -26.33
C ALA A 454 -27.47 1.71 -27.22
N LEU A 455 -26.66 0.77 -26.74
CA LEU A 455 -26.27 -0.41 -27.50
C LEU A 455 -27.49 -1.22 -27.97
N PHE A 456 -28.42 -1.53 -27.05
CA PHE A 456 -29.62 -2.31 -27.39
C PHE A 456 -30.66 -1.54 -28.20
N HIS A 457 -30.60 -0.21 -28.20
CA HIS A 457 -31.43 0.63 -29.05
C HIS A 457 -31.00 0.57 -30.52
N PHE A 458 -29.68 0.59 -30.76
CA PHE A 458 -29.15 0.61 -32.12
C PHE A 458 -28.88 -0.78 -32.71
N ALA A 459 -28.72 -1.80 -31.87
CA ALA A 459 -28.44 -3.17 -32.31
C ALA A 459 -29.06 -4.19 -31.34
N VAL A 460 -29.65 -5.25 -31.89
CA VAL A 460 -30.07 -6.43 -31.11
C VAL A 460 -28.98 -7.50 -31.30
N PRO A 461 -28.01 -7.59 -30.40
CA PRO A 461 -26.88 -8.50 -30.60
C PRO A 461 -27.30 -9.96 -30.50
N GLY A 462 -26.84 -10.80 -31.45
CA GLY A 462 -26.93 -12.25 -31.37
C GLY A 462 -26.07 -12.79 -30.20
N VAL A 463 -26.26 -14.09 -29.88
CA VAL A 463 -25.59 -14.73 -28.73
C VAL A 463 -24.05 -14.59 -28.79
N ALA A 464 -23.45 -14.84 -29.94
CA ALA A 464 -21.99 -14.73 -30.13
C ALA A 464 -21.48 -13.30 -29.86
N LEU A 465 -22.20 -12.28 -30.38
CA LEU A 465 -21.80 -10.88 -30.15
C LEU A 465 -22.00 -10.49 -28.68
N LYS A 466 -23.04 -10.99 -27.99
CA LYS A 466 -23.21 -10.78 -26.53
C LYS A 466 -22.04 -11.36 -25.74
N ILE A 467 -21.58 -12.57 -26.07
CA ILE A 467 -20.43 -13.22 -25.42
C ILE A 467 -19.14 -12.37 -25.64
N ALA A 468 -18.93 -11.91 -26.89
CA ALA A 468 -17.78 -11.05 -27.21
C ALA A 468 -17.82 -9.73 -26.43
N LEU A 469 -18.98 -9.09 -26.34
CA LEU A 469 -19.17 -7.84 -25.59
C LEU A 469 -18.99 -8.04 -24.07
N ILE A 470 -19.43 -9.18 -23.53
CA ILE A 470 -19.16 -9.57 -22.13
C ILE A 470 -17.65 -9.74 -21.91
N ALA A 471 -16.96 -10.43 -22.81
CA ALA A 471 -15.50 -10.59 -22.72
C ALA A 471 -14.76 -9.25 -22.78
N ILE A 472 -15.18 -8.34 -23.67
CA ILE A 472 -14.64 -6.97 -23.75
C ILE A 472 -14.93 -6.21 -22.44
N SER A 473 -16.15 -6.32 -21.91
CA SER A 473 -16.49 -5.66 -20.63
C SER A 473 -15.65 -6.19 -19.46
N ILE A 474 -15.36 -7.48 -19.41
CA ILE A 474 -14.48 -8.06 -18.37
C ILE A 474 -13.04 -7.60 -18.57
N PHE A 475 -12.60 -7.52 -19.83
CA PHE A 475 -11.28 -6.95 -20.14
C PHE A 475 -11.17 -5.50 -19.65
N LEU A 476 -12.12 -4.64 -20.00
CA LEU A 476 -12.14 -3.24 -19.58
C LEU A 476 -12.28 -3.10 -18.06
N LEU A 477 -13.11 -3.93 -17.43
CA LEU A 477 -13.27 -3.99 -15.98
C LEU A 477 -11.93 -4.26 -15.27
N ARG A 478 -11.08 -5.14 -15.83
CA ARG A 478 -9.79 -5.48 -15.25
C ARG A 478 -8.68 -4.54 -15.68
N TYR A 479 -8.76 -3.95 -16.85
CA TYR A 479 -7.77 -3.01 -17.36
C TYR A 479 -8.00 -1.60 -16.78
N VAL A 480 -9.09 -0.96 -17.12
CA VAL A 480 -9.37 0.44 -16.74
C VAL A 480 -10.06 0.53 -15.37
N GLY A 481 -10.90 -0.45 -15.04
CA GLY A 481 -11.62 -0.49 -13.77
C GLY A 481 -10.72 -0.66 -12.55
N ALA A 482 -9.52 -1.25 -12.72
CA ALA A 482 -8.52 -1.30 -11.66
C ALA A 482 -7.97 0.09 -11.29
N ALA A 483 -7.93 1.01 -12.27
CA ALA A 483 -7.45 2.37 -12.10
C ALA A 483 -8.50 3.33 -11.51
N ASN A 484 -9.80 3.07 -11.75
CA ASN A 484 -10.90 3.91 -11.23
C ASN A 484 -12.17 3.09 -10.95
N TYR A 485 -12.70 3.21 -9.72
CA TYR A 485 -13.88 2.46 -9.28
C TYR A 485 -15.17 2.82 -10.04
N GLY A 486 -15.31 4.06 -10.53
CA GLY A 486 -16.46 4.48 -11.34
C GLY A 486 -16.50 3.74 -12.68
N LEU A 487 -15.36 3.62 -13.35
CA LEU A 487 -15.21 2.85 -14.58
C LEU A 487 -15.45 1.35 -14.36
N LEU A 488 -14.98 0.82 -13.24
CA LEU A 488 -15.27 -0.55 -12.81
C LEU A 488 -16.80 -0.76 -12.73
N THR A 489 -17.51 0.12 -12.02
CA THR A 489 -18.95 -0.04 -11.81
C THR A 489 -19.77 0.16 -13.08
N ALA A 490 -19.34 1.02 -14.01
CA ALA A 490 -19.94 1.18 -15.31
C ALA A 490 -19.86 -0.12 -16.14
N ASN A 491 -18.66 -0.69 -16.22
CA ASN A 491 -18.43 -1.96 -16.92
C ASN A 491 -19.18 -3.14 -16.28
N VAL A 492 -19.19 -3.25 -14.94
CA VAL A 492 -19.96 -4.28 -14.23
C VAL A 492 -21.45 -4.14 -14.55
N SER A 493 -21.99 -2.91 -14.59
CA SER A 493 -23.41 -2.69 -14.82
C SER A 493 -23.81 -3.05 -16.26
N ALA A 494 -23.01 -2.66 -17.26
CA ALA A 494 -23.21 -3.04 -18.64
C ALA A 494 -23.12 -4.57 -18.83
N MET A 495 -22.07 -5.18 -18.29
CA MET A 495 -21.84 -6.62 -18.34
C MET A 495 -23.02 -7.41 -17.74
N VAL A 496 -23.50 -7.04 -16.55
CA VAL A 496 -24.61 -7.76 -15.88
C VAL A 496 -25.90 -7.69 -16.70
N VAL A 497 -26.22 -6.55 -17.33
CA VAL A 497 -27.39 -6.45 -18.22
C VAL A 497 -27.24 -7.38 -19.43
N MET A 498 -26.02 -7.45 -20.03
CA MET A 498 -25.74 -8.35 -21.15
C MET A 498 -25.82 -9.83 -20.72
N MET A 499 -25.25 -10.19 -19.55
CA MET A 499 -25.31 -11.54 -19.02
C MET A 499 -26.75 -12.00 -18.76
N ILE A 500 -27.59 -11.16 -18.16
CA ILE A 500 -29.00 -11.46 -17.94
C ILE A 500 -29.74 -11.55 -19.28
N SER A 501 -29.40 -10.75 -20.28
CA SER A 501 -30.03 -10.83 -21.60
C SER A 501 -29.74 -12.15 -22.35
N LEU A 502 -28.71 -12.92 -21.96
CA LEU A 502 -28.44 -14.25 -22.48
C LEU A 502 -29.49 -15.29 -22.00
N THR A 503 -30.14 -15.05 -20.85
CA THR A 503 -31.21 -15.91 -20.33
C THR A 503 -32.59 -15.54 -20.90
N GLY A 504 -32.65 -14.75 -21.97
CA GLY A 504 -33.90 -14.37 -22.63
C GLY A 504 -34.66 -13.18 -21.99
N VAL A 505 -34.17 -12.61 -20.92
CA VAL A 505 -34.80 -11.46 -20.23
C VAL A 505 -34.54 -10.17 -21.01
N ALA A 506 -35.58 -9.42 -21.31
CA ALA A 506 -35.47 -8.15 -22.00
C ALA A 506 -34.66 -7.13 -21.16
N PRO A 507 -33.70 -6.40 -21.75
CA PRO A 507 -32.87 -5.39 -21.04
C PRO A 507 -33.71 -4.33 -20.31
N SER A 508 -34.86 -3.90 -20.83
CA SER A 508 -35.77 -2.95 -20.19
C SER A 508 -36.25 -3.42 -18.81
N GLN A 509 -36.40 -4.72 -18.60
CA GLN A 509 -36.80 -5.32 -17.31
C GLN A 509 -35.66 -5.36 -16.28
N VAL A 510 -34.44 -5.04 -16.69
CA VAL A 510 -33.23 -5.10 -15.85
C VAL A 510 -32.77 -3.70 -15.45
N ILE A 511 -32.83 -2.75 -16.42
CA ILE A 511 -32.24 -1.42 -16.29
C ILE A 511 -32.90 -0.61 -15.17
N GLY A 512 -34.23 -0.45 -15.19
CA GLY A 512 -34.96 0.32 -14.18
C GLY A 512 -34.79 -0.21 -12.76
N PRO A 513 -35.10 -1.50 -12.49
CA PRO A 513 -34.89 -2.11 -11.17
C PRO A 513 -33.46 -1.98 -10.68
N ARG A 514 -32.44 -2.10 -11.56
CA ARG A 514 -31.04 -1.95 -11.15
C ARG A 514 -30.72 -0.53 -10.70
N ALA A 515 -31.19 0.49 -11.45
CA ALA A 515 -30.99 1.89 -11.07
C ALA A 515 -31.62 2.21 -9.72
N MET A 516 -32.89 1.83 -9.52
CA MET A 516 -33.62 2.09 -8.27
C MET A 516 -33.00 1.39 -7.06
N ASN A 517 -32.75 0.10 -7.17
CA ASN A 517 -32.16 -0.68 -6.07
C ASN A 517 -30.74 -0.21 -5.73
N THR A 518 -29.94 0.19 -6.73
CA THR A 518 -28.59 0.73 -6.48
C THR A 518 -28.67 2.10 -5.78
N ALA A 519 -29.58 2.97 -6.18
CA ALA A 519 -29.79 4.27 -5.53
C ALA A 519 -30.25 4.09 -4.08
N ALA A 520 -31.24 3.24 -3.83
CA ALA A 520 -31.76 2.97 -2.49
C ALA A 520 -30.71 2.30 -1.60
N GLY A 521 -29.98 1.30 -2.09
CA GLY A 521 -28.92 0.63 -1.34
C GLY A 521 -27.74 1.56 -1.03
N GLY A 522 -27.36 2.41 -1.98
CA GLY A 522 -26.33 3.43 -1.75
C GLY A 522 -26.75 4.49 -0.73
N ALA A 523 -27.97 4.99 -0.82
CA ALA A 523 -28.52 5.93 0.15
C ALA A 523 -28.57 5.33 1.56
N LEU A 524 -29.08 4.08 1.68
CA LEU A 524 -29.14 3.40 2.99
C LEU A 524 -27.75 3.16 3.59
N ALA A 525 -26.76 2.79 2.77
CA ALA A 525 -25.38 2.62 3.22
C ALA A 525 -24.78 3.94 3.74
N LEU A 526 -25.03 5.06 3.05
CA LEU A 526 -24.56 6.38 3.48
C LEU A 526 -25.25 6.84 4.77
N ILE A 527 -26.59 6.67 4.87
CA ILE A 527 -27.36 6.98 6.09
C ILE A 527 -26.86 6.15 7.26
N ALA A 528 -26.68 4.83 7.09
CA ALA A 528 -26.16 3.96 8.13
C ALA A 528 -24.75 4.37 8.61
N TYR A 529 -23.91 4.84 7.69
CA TYR A 529 -22.61 5.37 8.06
C TYR A 529 -22.71 6.67 8.86
N LEU A 530 -23.59 7.60 8.46
CA LEU A 530 -23.80 8.87 9.17
C LEU A 530 -24.42 8.69 10.55
N LEU A 531 -25.27 7.67 10.74
CA LEU A 531 -25.88 7.37 12.04
C LEU A 531 -24.89 6.75 13.04
N TRP A 532 -23.91 6.00 12.56
CA TRP A 532 -22.89 5.38 13.40
C TRP A 532 -21.52 5.42 12.72
N PRO A 533 -20.88 6.58 12.65
CA PRO A 533 -19.63 6.75 11.96
C PRO A 533 -18.45 6.11 12.74
N THR A 534 -17.41 5.74 12.00
CA THR A 534 -16.07 5.42 12.50
C THR A 534 -15.13 6.48 11.99
N TRP A 535 -14.99 7.56 12.73
CA TRP A 535 -14.15 8.68 12.32
C TRP A 535 -12.68 8.34 12.50
N GLU A 536 -11.90 8.56 11.48
CA GLU A 536 -10.44 8.38 11.50
C GLU A 536 -9.76 9.41 12.40
N ARG A 537 -10.38 10.59 12.56
CA ARG A 537 -9.91 11.64 13.48
C ARG A 537 -9.77 11.18 14.93
N GLU A 538 -10.52 10.15 15.34
CA GLU A 538 -10.42 9.53 16.67
C GLU A 538 -9.26 8.54 16.78
N GLN A 539 -8.74 8.02 15.64
CA GLN A 539 -7.73 6.98 15.57
C GLN A 539 -6.36 7.50 15.14
N VAL A 540 -6.29 8.70 14.55
CA VAL A 540 -5.03 9.27 14.06
C VAL A 540 -4.01 9.51 15.17
N GLY A 541 -4.47 9.81 16.39
CA GLY A 541 -3.61 9.93 17.57
C GLY A 541 -2.83 8.65 17.84
N ASP A 542 -3.50 7.49 17.83
CA ASP A 542 -2.87 6.19 18.00
C ASP A 542 -1.87 5.86 16.86
N ALA A 543 -2.21 6.20 15.63
CA ALA A 543 -1.32 5.99 14.49
C ALA A 543 -0.05 6.84 14.59
N LEU A 544 -0.17 8.10 15.05
CA LEU A 544 0.97 8.97 15.32
C LEU A 544 1.79 8.49 16.52
N ALA A 545 1.13 8.01 17.59
CA ALA A 545 1.81 7.44 18.74
C ALA A 545 2.64 6.21 18.37
N GLU A 546 2.09 5.30 17.56
CA GLU A 546 2.84 4.12 17.08
C GLU A 546 4.01 4.54 16.17
N LEU A 547 3.85 5.58 15.37
CA LEU A 547 4.94 6.15 14.59
C LEU A 547 6.09 6.64 15.48
N LEU A 548 5.80 7.41 16.53
CA LEU A 548 6.82 7.94 17.44
C LEU A 548 7.50 6.82 18.21
N GLU A 549 6.75 5.81 18.65
CA GLU A 549 7.31 4.64 19.32
C GLU A 549 8.20 3.78 18.39
N ALA A 550 7.81 3.67 17.12
CA ALA A 550 8.63 3.00 16.12
C ALA A 550 9.93 3.78 15.83
N TYR A 551 9.88 5.12 15.81
CA TYR A 551 11.07 5.97 15.70
C TYR A 551 11.94 5.89 16.94
N ARG A 552 11.35 5.81 18.14
CA ARG A 552 12.10 5.59 19.38
C ARG A 552 12.89 4.28 19.33
N ARG A 553 12.24 3.17 18.92
CA ARG A 553 12.90 1.86 18.78
C ARG A 553 14.02 1.88 17.74
N TYR A 554 13.80 2.56 16.62
CA TYR A 554 14.81 2.70 15.57
C TYR A 554 15.99 3.57 16.04
N PHE A 555 15.73 4.70 16.69
CA PHE A 555 16.76 5.55 17.27
C PHE A 555 17.57 4.83 18.36
N HIS A 556 16.89 4.03 19.19
CA HIS A 556 17.54 3.17 20.18
C HIS A 556 18.58 2.22 19.53
N ALA A 557 18.20 1.54 18.44
CA ALA A 557 19.10 0.66 17.71
C ALA A 557 20.31 1.43 17.14
N VAL A 558 20.09 2.63 16.60
CA VAL A 558 21.17 3.52 16.12
C VAL A 558 22.08 3.94 17.28
N ARG A 559 21.49 4.37 18.41
CA ARG A 559 22.23 4.72 19.63
C ARG A 559 23.14 3.57 20.09
N GLU A 560 22.58 2.36 20.19
CA GLU A 560 23.34 1.19 20.63
C GLU A 560 24.52 0.89 19.70
N ALA A 561 24.34 1.07 18.40
CA ALA A 561 25.41 0.90 17.43
C ALA A 561 26.55 1.94 17.58
N TYR A 562 26.23 3.17 18.00
CA TYR A 562 27.24 4.19 18.32
C TYR A 562 27.96 3.91 19.65
N LEU A 563 27.21 3.45 20.67
CA LEU A 563 27.77 3.19 22.03
C LEU A 563 28.56 1.90 22.09
N ASN A 564 28.20 0.90 21.29
CA ASN A 564 28.81 -0.44 21.31
C ASN A 564 29.30 -0.87 19.92
N PRO A 565 30.29 -0.18 19.32
CA PRO A 565 30.71 -0.38 17.92
C PRO A 565 31.33 -1.76 17.65
N GLN A 566 31.75 -2.48 18.67
CA GLN A 566 32.32 -3.84 18.57
C GLN A 566 31.26 -4.93 18.35
N ARG A 567 29.96 -4.63 18.59
CA ARG A 567 28.86 -5.57 18.44
C ARG A 567 28.21 -5.41 17.07
N SER A 568 27.83 -6.53 16.45
CA SER A 568 27.05 -6.44 15.22
C SER A 568 25.60 -6.03 15.53
N HIS A 569 25.16 -4.88 14.97
CA HIS A 569 23.81 -4.33 15.15
C HIS A 569 22.96 -4.39 13.87
N LEU A 570 23.49 -4.97 12.78
CA LEU A 570 22.87 -4.90 11.44
C LEU A 570 21.44 -5.45 11.41
N ALA A 571 21.19 -6.61 11.99
CA ALA A 571 19.86 -7.23 11.99
C ALA A 571 18.82 -6.41 12.78
N GLU A 572 19.24 -5.79 13.89
CA GLU A 572 18.37 -4.93 14.71
C GLU A 572 18.06 -3.60 14.03
N LEU A 573 19.06 -2.98 13.41
CA LEU A 573 18.90 -1.77 12.61
C LEU A 573 17.94 -2.02 11.43
N ASP A 574 18.10 -3.12 10.69
CA ASP A 574 17.23 -3.47 9.58
C ASP A 574 15.79 -3.69 10.06
N ARG A 575 15.58 -4.43 11.15
CA ARG A 575 14.26 -4.73 11.71
C ARG A 575 13.54 -3.47 12.20
N THR A 576 14.22 -2.62 12.97
CA THR A 576 13.63 -1.41 13.55
C THR A 576 13.38 -0.34 12.50
N ARG A 577 14.28 -0.18 11.52
CA ARG A 577 14.07 0.69 10.35
C ARG A 577 12.85 0.26 9.54
N GLN A 578 12.67 -1.05 9.31
CA GLN A 578 11.49 -1.58 8.63
C GLN A 578 10.20 -1.27 9.40
N ALA A 579 10.18 -1.52 10.72
CA ALA A 579 9.03 -1.20 11.56
C ALA A 579 8.69 0.29 11.53
N ALA A 580 9.69 1.17 11.61
CA ALA A 580 9.53 2.61 11.51
C ALA A 580 8.94 3.06 10.15
N ARG A 581 9.31 2.40 9.05
CA ARG A 581 8.77 2.67 7.73
C ARG A 581 7.30 2.28 7.62
N VAL A 582 6.93 1.10 8.13
CA VAL A 582 5.53 0.63 8.14
C VAL A 582 4.66 1.56 8.99
N ALA A 583 5.12 1.90 10.20
CA ALA A 583 4.40 2.83 11.08
C ALA A 583 4.19 4.20 10.42
N ARG A 584 5.21 4.71 9.72
CA ARG A 584 5.09 5.97 8.96
C ARG A 584 4.07 5.88 7.83
N ALA A 585 4.10 4.81 7.04
CA ALA A 585 3.12 4.61 5.96
C ALA A 585 1.69 4.57 6.51
N ASN A 586 1.47 3.90 7.65
CA ASN A 586 0.18 3.84 8.33
C ASN A 586 -0.27 5.21 8.85
N ALA A 587 0.62 5.98 9.49
CA ALA A 587 0.30 7.31 10.01
C ALA A 587 -0.03 8.30 8.87
N VAL A 588 0.71 8.27 7.76
CA VAL A 588 0.41 9.09 6.57
C VAL A 588 -0.96 8.70 5.99
N ALA A 589 -1.24 7.41 5.82
CA ALA A 589 -2.52 6.94 5.32
C ALA A 589 -3.69 7.32 6.25
N SER A 590 -3.51 7.25 7.58
CA SER A 590 -4.50 7.69 8.57
C SER A 590 -4.73 9.21 8.45
N ALA A 591 -3.68 10.01 8.40
CA ALA A 591 -3.78 11.45 8.24
C ALA A 591 -4.48 11.85 6.92
N ASP A 592 -4.19 11.18 5.80
CA ASP A 592 -4.86 11.44 4.53
C ASP A 592 -6.36 11.16 4.61
N ARG A 593 -6.78 10.11 5.34
CA ARG A 593 -8.20 9.83 5.59
C ARG A 593 -8.86 10.93 6.44
N VAL A 594 -8.20 11.38 7.53
CA VAL A 594 -8.69 12.51 8.35
C VAL A 594 -8.85 13.79 7.52
N LEU A 595 -7.87 14.09 6.67
CA LEU A 595 -7.93 15.29 5.81
C LEU A 595 -9.04 15.23 4.75
N ALA A 596 -9.56 14.04 4.45
CA ALA A 596 -10.68 13.83 3.55
C ALA A 596 -12.04 13.75 4.28
N GLU A 597 -12.06 13.68 5.61
CA GLU A 597 -13.30 13.67 6.39
C GLU A 597 -13.97 15.05 6.42
N PRO A 598 -15.32 15.11 6.28
CA PRO A 598 -16.05 16.36 6.44
C PRO A 598 -16.04 16.80 7.91
N GLY A 599 -15.94 18.10 8.14
CA GLY A 599 -15.94 18.67 9.49
C GLY A 599 -14.57 18.70 10.17
N THR A 600 -13.51 18.25 9.50
CA THR A 600 -12.15 18.47 10.01
C THR A 600 -11.81 19.96 9.96
N ALA A 601 -11.60 20.57 11.13
CA ALA A 601 -11.25 21.97 11.24
C ALA A 601 -9.97 22.29 10.46
N PRO A 602 -9.91 23.38 9.66
CA PRO A 602 -8.73 23.69 8.85
C PRO A 602 -7.43 23.80 9.67
N GLU A 603 -7.54 24.26 10.90
CA GLU A 603 -6.40 24.41 11.81
C GLU A 603 -5.89 23.04 12.31
N ARG A 604 -6.80 22.07 12.54
CA ARG A 604 -6.45 20.70 12.90
C ARG A 604 -5.76 20.00 11.72
N ALA A 605 -6.24 20.23 10.50
CA ALA A 605 -5.63 19.74 9.27
C ALA A 605 -4.21 20.28 9.08
N LYS A 606 -3.99 21.58 9.30
CA LYS A 606 -2.65 22.21 9.25
C LYS A 606 -1.72 21.61 10.31
N LEU A 607 -2.21 21.46 11.53
CA LEU A 607 -1.42 20.91 12.62
C LEU A 607 -1.00 19.47 12.37
N LEU A 608 -1.92 18.64 11.89
CA LEU A 608 -1.63 17.24 11.49
C LEU A 608 -0.57 17.16 10.39
N SER A 609 -0.70 18.00 9.37
CA SER A 609 0.29 18.08 8.29
C SER A 609 1.66 18.56 8.80
N ALA A 610 1.67 19.51 9.75
CA ALA A 610 2.90 19.99 10.37
C ALA A 610 3.57 18.92 11.26
N MET A 611 2.80 18.14 12.02
CA MET A 611 3.30 17.00 12.82
C MET A 611 3.93 15.94 11.92
N LEU A 612 3.30 15.60 10.80
CA LEU A 612 3.88 14.67 9.83
C LEU A 612 5.19 15.21 9.24
N ALA A 613 5.23 16.49 8.83
CA ALA A 613 6.44 17.10 8.32
C ALA A 613 7.59 17.11 9.34
N SER A 614 7.29 17.38 10.62
CA SER A 614 8.28 17.30 11.70
C SER A 614 8.76 15.86 11.94
N SER A 615 7.85 14.89 11.91
CA SER A 615 8.18 13.46 12.01
C SER A 615 9.05 12.98 10.83
N HIS A 616 8.86 13.52 9.63
CA HIS A 616 9.70 13.22 8.47
C HIS A 616 11.12 13.78 8.65
N ARG A 617 11.25 15.03 9.16
CA ARG A 617 12.58 15.61 9.48
C ARG A 617 13.32 14.79 10.52
N LEU A 618 12.61 14.34 11.57
CA LEU A 618 13.15 13.43 12.58
C LEU A 618 13.64 12.12 11.98
N ALA A 619 12.83 11.48 11.13
CA ALA A 619 13.22 10.25 10.42
C ALA A 619 14.49 10.45 9.57
N HIS A 620 14.57 11.55 8.85
CA HIS A 620 15.76 11.90 8.05
C HIS A 620 17.01 12.05 8.93
N ALA A 621 16.90 12.64 10.13
CA ALA A 621 18.04 12.79 11.04
C ALA A 621 18.51 11.42 11.58
N ILE A 622 17.57 10.54 12.00
CA ILE A 622 17.89 9.18 12.46
C ILE A 622 18.57 8.36 11.35
N MET A 623 18.03 8.42 10.12
CA MET A 623 18.60 7.71 8.97
C MET A 623 20.01 8.22 8.62
N SER A 624 20.28 9.50 8.74
CA SER A 624 21.62 10.06 8.51
C SER A 624 22.62 9.65 9.59
N LEU A 625 22.17 9.56 10.84
CA LEU A 625 22.99 8.98 11.91
C LEU A 625 23.33 7.52 11.61
N GLU A 626 22.37 6.70 11.18
CA GLU A 626 22.64 5.31 10.76
C GLU A 626 23.65 5.25 9.60
N ALA A 627 23.51 6.11 8.57
CA ALA A 627 24.46 6.16 7.47
C ALA A 627 25.89 6.50 7.92
N GLY A 628 26.03 7.32 8.97
CA GLY A 628 27.32 7.64 9.59
C GLY A 628 28.03 6.43 10.23
N LEU A 629 27.28 5.43 10.72
CA LEU A 629 27.86 4.21 11.30
C LEU A 629 28.69 3.39 10.30
N THR A 630 28.31 3.45 9.03
CA THR A 630 28.93 2.63 7.97
C THR A 630 30.06 3.34 7.21
N ALA A 631 30.23 4.65 7.40
CA ALA A 631 31.14 5.48 6.63
C ALA A 631 32.52 5.70 7.28
N SER A 632 32.63 5.58 8.59
CA SER A 632 33.84 5.94 9.32
C SER A 632 34.31 4.85 10.29
N ALA A 633 35.59 4.84 10.61
CA ALA A 633 36.14 3.96 11.65
C ALA A 633 35.42 4.15 13.00
N PRO A 634 35.30 3.11 13.83
CA PRO A 634 34.69 3.24 15.14
C PRO A 634 35.46 4.29 16.00
N ALA A 635 34.76 5.33 16.42
CA ALA A 635 35.26 6.30 17.37
C ALA A 635 34.76 5.94 18.77
N ALA A 636 35.53 6.32 19.79
CA ALA A 636 35.11 6.15 21.17
C ALA A 636 33.81 6.92 21.45
N PRO A 637 32.80 6.33 22.10
CA PRO A 637 31.55 7.01 22.39
C PRO A 637 31.81 8.13 23.41
N ARG A 638 31.20 9.33 23.14
CA ARG A 638 31.23 10.46 24.09
C ARG A 638 30.27 10.20 25.25
N ALA A 639 30.64 10.58 26.46
CA ALA A 639 29.80 10.38 27.65
C ALA A 639 28.46 11.13 27.53
N GLU A 640 28.49 12.38 27.08
CA GLU A 640 27.29 13.22 26.87
C GLU A 640 26.39 12.71 25.75
N PHE A 641 26.88 11.93 24.78
CA PHE A 641 26.06 11.30 23.77
C PHE A 641 25.06 10.30 24.39
N ARG A 642 25.47 9.57 25.42
CA ARG A 642 24.56 8.65 26.14
C ARG A 642 23.45 9.41 26.85
N SER A 643 23.80 10.51 27.54
CA SER A 643 22.84 11.38 28.23
C SER A 643 21.84 12.01 27.27
N PHE A 644 22.32 12.63 26.19
CA PHE A 644 21.50 13.24 25.15
C PHE A 644 20.51 12.24 24.52
N THR A 645 21.01 11.08 24.11
CA THR A 645 20.18 10.08 23.44
C THR A 645 19.11 9.50 24.34
N HIS A 646 19.40 9.34 25.66
CA HIS A 646 18.40 8.91 26.63
C HIS A 646 17.25 9.94 26.76
N GLN A 647 17.56 11.24 26.79
CA GLN A 647 16.57 12.30 26.84
C GLN A 647 15.70 12.36 25.58
N VAL A 648 16.29 12.11 24.41
CA VAL A 648 15.54 11.97 23.14
C VAL A 648 14.54 10.80 23.19
N GLU A 649 14.98 9.63 23.68
CA GLU A 649 14.09 8.46 23.83
C GLU A 649 12.97 8.71 24.83
N LEU A 650 13.25 9.38 25.94
CA LEU A 650 12.24 9.76 26.93
C LEU A 650 11.20 10.71 26.31
N THR A 651 11.65 11.74 25.60
CA THR A 651 10.75 12.68 24.93
C THR A 651 9.83 11.98 23.91
N LEU A 652 10.39 11.12 23.06
CA LEU A 652 9.60 10.34 22.10
C LEU A 652 8.57 9.45 22.77
N HIS A 653 8.93 8.81 23.88
CA HIS A 653 8.03 7.96 24.66
C HIS A 653 6.90 8.78 25.28
N SER A 654 7.22 9.92 25.91
CA SER A 654 6.24 10.79 26.55
C SER A 654 5.24 11.37 25.54
N LEU A 655 5.71 11.80 24.37
CA LEU A 655 4.86 12.29 23.29
C LEU A 655 3.94 11.17 22.74
N ALA A 656 4.46 9.94 22.58
CA ALA A 656 3.66 8.80 22.16
C ALA A 656 2.60 8.42 23.19
N ALA A 657 2.93 8.48 24.48
CA ALA A 657 1.98 8.25 25.58
C ALA A 657 0.90 9.33 25.62
N ALA A 658 1.27 10.58 25.43
CA ALA A 658 0.35 11.73 25.41
C ALA A 658 -0.67 11.63 24.26
N LEU A 659 -0.23 11.22 23.07
CA LEU A 659 -1.12 10.98 21.92
C LEU A 659 -2.09 9.80 22.15
N ARG A 660 -1.85 8.95 23.15
CA ARG A 660 -2.76 7.90 23.63
C ARG A 660 -3.60 8.31 24.85
N GLY A 661 -3.60 9.60 25.18
CA GLY A 661 -4.41 10.15 26.26
C GLY A 661 -3.72 10.25 27.62
N SER A 662 -2.42 9.97 27.74
CA SER A 662 -1.70 10.23 28.99
C SER A 662 -1.49 11.73 29.20
N PRO A 663 -1.60 12.25 30.43
CA PRO A 663 -1.34 13.66 30.70
C PRO A 663 0.12 14.00 30.37
N LEU A 664 0.36 15.14 29.73
CA LEU A 664 1.69 15.65 29.40
C LEU A 664 1.85 17.07 29.94
N SER A 665 2.88 17.29 30.75
CA SER A 665 3.33 18.62 31.13
C SER A 665 4.66 18.96 30.49
N LEU A 666 4.82 20.20 30.03
CA LEU A 666 6.12 20.67 29.51
C LEU A 666 7.24 20.57 30.58
N ALA A 667 6.88 20.71 31.85
CA ALA A 667 7.85 20.62 32.95
C ALA A 667 8.42 19.21 33.12
N ASP A 668 7.72 18.18 32.63
CA ASP A 668 8.14 16.77 32.74
C ASP A 668 9.06 16.35 31.58
N LEU A 669 9.20 17.20 30.55
CA LEU A 669 10.05 16.90 29.40
C LEU A 669 11.45 17.47 29.58
N PRO A 670 12.49 16.72 29.17
CA PRO A 670 13.87 17.19 29.24
C PRO A 670 14.13 18.35 28.27
N ASP A 671 14.99 19.29 28.67
CA ASP A 671 15.48 20.34 27.78
C ASP A 671 16.50 19.75 26.79
N LEU A 672 16.01 19.35 25.64
CA LEU A 672 16.86 18.77 24.58
C LEU A 672 17.86 19.77 24.02
N ARG A 673 17.57 21.08 24.08
CA ARG A 673 18.51 22.10 23.61
C ARG A 673 19.72 22.22 24.55
N GLU A 674 19.47 22.23 25.84
CA GLU A 674 20.55 22.21 26.85
C GLU A 674 21.36 20.90 26.77
N ALA A 675 20.67 19.76 26.63
CA ALA A 675 21.35 18.47 26.47
C ALA A 675 22.24 18.44 25.21
N HIS A 676 21.80 19.04 24.10
CA HIS A 676 22.57 19.15 22.87
C HIS A 676 23.78 20.10 23.06
N HIS A 677 23.62 21.22 23.78
CA HIS A 677 24.76 22.10 24.10
C HIS A 677 25.83 21.38 24.91
N ARG A 678 25.45 20.56 25.89
CA ARG A 678 26.39 19.72 26.65
C ARG A 678 27.10 18.70 25.75
N LEU A 679 26.37 18.09 24.82
CA LEU A 679 26.95 17.17 23.83
C LEU A 679 27.98 17.89 22.92
N LEU A 680 27.74 19.14 22.53
CA LEU A 680 28.68 19.93 21.72
C LEU A 680 29.93 20.33 22.53
N ALA A 681 29.75 20.61 23.82
CA ALA A 681 30.86 20.95 24.72
C ALA A 681 31.79 19.74 25.00
N ASP A 682 31.26 18.52 24.95
CA ASP A 682 32.03 17.26 25.06
C ASP A 682 32.74 16.95 23.72
N GLN A 683 33.65 17.83 23.30
CA GLN A 683 34.40 17.68 22.06
C GLN A 683 35.52 16.64 22.24
N GLY A 684 35.28 15.44 21.70
CA GLY A 684 36.40 14.52 21.42
C GLY A 684 37.29 15.08 20.30
N GLU A 685 38.58 14.79 20.33
CA GLU A 685 39.59 15.26 19.38
C GLU A 685 39.11 15.05 17.92
N GLY A 686 39.00 16.15 17.18
CA GLY A 686 38.88 16.39 15.72
C GLY A 686 38.51 15.22 14.77
N ASN A 687 37.42 14.49 15.02
CA ASN A 687 36.99 13.39 14.16
C ASN A 687 35.78 13.82 13.33
N ALA A 688 35.87 13.71 12.00
CA ALA A 688 34.79 14.02 11.04
C ALA A 688 33.44 13.33 11.38
N ARG A 689 33.48 12.15 12.02
CA ARG A 689 32.29 11.46 12.50
C ARG A 689 31.50 12.26 13.52
N TYR A 690 32.18 13.03 14.39
CA TYR A 690 31.50 13.88 15.36
C TYR A 690 30.81 15.08 14.70
N ASP A 691 31.33 15.61 13.58
CA ASP A 691 30.66 16.67 12.84
C ASP A 691 29.30 16.23 12.29
N LEU A 692 29.22 15.02 11.73
CA LEU A 692 27.94 14.45 11.29
C LEU A 692 27.01 14.24 12.48
N VAL A 693 27.49 13.64 13.57
CA VAL A 693 26.71 13.42 14.79
C VAL A 693 26.21 14.76 15.35
N ASN A 694 27.06 15.76 15.48
CA ASN A 694 26.69 17.08 16.00
C ASN A 694 25.62 17.74 15.13
N THR A 695 25.75 17.66 13.80
CA THR A 695 24.79 18.23 12.86
C THR A 695 23.44 17.53 12.92
N GLU A 696 23.43 16.20 12.91
CA GLU A 696 22.17 15.46 12.86
C GLU A 696 21.48 15.42 14.23
N THR A 697 22.20 15.50 15.33
CA THR A 697 21.65 15.68 16.69
C THR A 697 21.02 17.07 16.86
N ASP A 698 21.59 18.12 16.25
CA ASP A 698 20.93 19.45 16.21
C ASP A 698 19.61 19.41 15.44
N ARG A 699 19.59 18.78 14.25
CA ARG A 699 18.37 18.62 13.46
C ARG A 699 17.31 17.80 14.18
N LEU A 700 17.74 16.73 14.86
CA LEU A 700 16.87 15.89 15.67
C LEU A 700 16.27 16.69 16.81
N THR A 701 17.07 17.48 17.54
CA THR A 701 16.62 18.39 18.59
C THR A 701 15.59 19.38 18.07
N ASN A 702 15.89 20.07 16.96
CA ASN A 702 14.97 21.05 16.35
C ASN A 702 13.65 20.38 15.92
N SER A 703 13.73 19.22 15.28
CA SER A 703 12.55 18.50 14.80
C SER A 703 11.69 18.02 15.95
N LEU A 704 12.32 17.55 17.03
CA LEU A 704 11.61 17.01 18.20
C LEU A 704 10.99 18.12 19.05
N ASN A 705 11.67 19.25 19.26
CA ASN A 705 11.12 20.40 19.93
C ASN A 705 9.89 20.97 19.19
N THR A 706 9.99 21.12 17.85
CA THR A 706 8.85 21.53 17.02
C THR A 706 7.70 20.52 17.11
N LEU A 707 7.99 19.24 17.10
CA LEU A 707 6.97 18.20 17.24
C LEU A 707 6.31 18.22 18.62
N THR A 708 7.07 18.48 19.68
CA THR A 708 6.58 18.64 21.05
C THR A 708 5.54 19.78 21.12
N GLU A 709 5.88 20.96 20.59
CA GLU A 709 4.94 22.07 20.53
C GLU A 709 3.66 21.74 19.76
N GLN A 710 3.81 21.03 18.63
CA GLN A 710 2.68 20.60 17.81
C GLN A 710 1.78 19.58 18.53
N VAL A 711 2.36 18.60 19.23
CA VAL A 711 1.60 17.62 20.03
C VAL A 711 0.85 18.31 21.16
N ILE A 712 1.46 19.26 21.87
CA ILE A 712 0.79 20.02 22.92
C ILE A 712 -0.38 20.84 22.37
N GLN A 713 -0.19 21.48 21.20
CA GLN A 713 -1.28 22.19 20.53
C GLN A 713 -2.40 21.24 20.09
N TRP A 714 -2.07 20.03 19.68
CA TRP A 714 -3.03 18.99 19.33
C TRP A 714 -3.89 18.59 20.53
N LEU A 715 -3.26 18.25 21.65
CA LEU A 715 -3.93 17.85 22.89
C LEU A 715 -4.77 18.97 23.51
N GLY A 716 -4.27 20.22 23.49
CA GLY A 716 -5.01 21.38 23.97
C GLY A 716 -6.29 21.66 23.18
N ARG A 717 -6.37 21.25 21.93
CA ARG A 717 -7.58 21.36 21.10
C ARG A 717 -8.52 20.17 21.27
N GLU A 718 -8.00 18.97 21.51
CA GLU A 718 -8.85 17.81 21.85
C GLU A 718 -9.61 18.01 23.18
N ALA A 719 -9.04 18.75 24.11
CA ALA A 719 -9.71 19.10 25.38
C ALA A 719 -10.80 20.17 25.24
N LEU A 720 -10.85 20.88 24.09
CA LEU A 720 -11.82 21.94 23.81
C LEU A 720 -12.96 21.49 22.87
N GLU A 721 -12.80 20.37 22.13
CA GLU A 721 -13.81 19.72 21.31
C GLU A 721 -14.54 18.61 22.08
#